data_93231dda76d54c2848b36605a708aab9
#
_entry.id   93231dda76d54c2848b36605a708aab9
#
_cell.length_a   1.000
_cell.length_b   1.000
_cell.length_c   1.000
_cell.angle_alpha   90.00
_cell.angle_beta   90.00
_cell.angle_gamma   90.00
#
_symmetry.space_group_name_H-M   'P 1'
#
loop_
_entity.id
_entity.type
_entity.pdbx_description
1 polymer ?
#
loop_
_entity_poly.entity_id
_entity_poly.type
_entity_poly.pdbx_seq_one_letter_code
_entity_poly.pdbx_strand_id
1 'polypeptide(L)'
;MKLVKYFLQKKSVTILLLVLVLGGGLFSYVKMGKLEDAPFTIKQALVMTPYPGASPSEVQSQVTDVLEESIQSLGELYYLKTENRAGLSKITVYVKKEIRADEMQQLWDKLRRKVNDVQSKLPAGAGPSVVNDDFGDVLGVFYGLTGEGYSYRELENQAKLIKNELLRVKDVAKIEIYGVQSPTIDVILNPSVMARSGITTADISRAFDAQNRVVDAGGIDAGVNRIRIESTGNFYSLDDIRNMTIVSRTGEHFRLADIAEVQESYQTPPSNKMRINGQPAVGIAISTIPTGNVVDMAEAVKLVIDRFTETMSEGFELQTIYDQGYESAVANQGFILNLIISVVTVVAILLFFIGFKNGILIGSGLVFSIFATLIVMLSQGIALQRMSLAAIIIAMGMLVDNAIVVSDSALVNMQRGMRKRVAILRACSSTSLPLLAATVIAILTFLPIYYSPHITGELLSSLVVVIGVSLMFSWVFALTQTPFFIQEFVRRPRPDELKAALFAGKYYDKFRSALRWVIRHRYATIGCMVVMLVLSAWSFKFIPKVFVPALDKQYFTLDMWLPEGTRIEETDKMVMDMAAYIRGQEETEMVSTYVGRTPPRYYLSNVSFGPQSNYAQILVKCKTSKLSRQLHARLQDSISLKYPEPLIKVNKFELSPLTEAVIEARFLGPDPAVLDSLVGQAVEVMRRNPKVADARNEWGNMSMIIRPVYDPMKAGALGITKASMMESVKSINDGLPVGVYRDNEKKVPVLLKSGNVDITDANSLGDFSIWNGERSAPLSQVTERVETTWEFPQVRTYNRQLSMAAMCGVKPGHTMAEVHGEIRKEIENIRLPEGYTFFWDAQYKDQGEAMQAIAKYFPLAFLALVVILVCLFGNFRDPVIILCVLPLSLIGIAVGMLLTGFDFGFFPIAGWLGLLGMIIKNVIVLIDEINVQHRTGIDLYTSIVEATVSRTRPVLMAATTTILGMVPLLFDVAFGGMAATIIFGLTFATGLTLFVTPALYSMFYKVKGK
;
A
#
# COMPACT_ATOMS: atom_id res chain seq x y z
N MET A 1 -44.95 9.96 -6.03
CA MET A 1 -46.21 9.61 -6.75
C MET A 1 -46.33 10.26 -8.13
N LYS A 2 -46.11 11.59 -8.29
CA LYS A 2 -46.14 12.23 -9.63
C LYS A 2 -45.13 11.58 -10.59
N LEU A 3 -43.91 11.26 -10.14
CA LEU A 3 -42.86 10.59 -10.90
C LEU A 3 -43.30 9.22 -11.44
N VAL A 4 -43.81 8.35 -10.57
CA VAL A 4 -44.29 7.01 -10.96
C VAL A 4 -45.41 7.10 -12.02
N LYS A 5 -46.40 8.01 -11.80
CA LYS A 5 -47.48 8.25 -12.78
C LYS A 5 -46.93 8.70 -14.14
N TYR A 6 -45.90 9.58 -14.13
CA TYR A 6 -45.28 10.10 -15.34
C TYR A 6 -44.66 8.97 -16.16
N PHE A 7 -43.81 8.15 -15.54
CA PHE A 7 -43.12 7.04 -16.22
C PHE A 7 -44.10 5.93 -16.71
N LEU A 8 -45.18 5.67 -15.97
CA LEU A 8 -46.22 4.76 -16.42
C LEU A 8 -47.05 5.31 -17.61
N GLN A 9 -47.17 6.63 -17.75
CA GLN A 9 -47.94 7.27 -18.85
C GLN A 9 -47.06 7.48 -20.09
N LYS A 10 -45.78 7.88 -19.90
CA LYS A 10 -44.89 8.26 -21.01
C LYS A 10 -43.95 7.09 -21.34
N LYS A 11 -44.47 6.02 -21.92
CA LYS A 11 -43.74 4.79 -22.24
C LYS A 11 -42.44 5.03 -23.03
N SER A 12 -42.51 5.84 -24.09
CA SER A 12 -41.36 6.16 -24.95
C SER A 12 -40.22 6.82 -24.18
N VAL A 13 -40.56 7.71 -23.22
CA VAL A 13 -39.56 8.37 -22.38
C VAL A 13 -38.87 7.36 -21.44
N THR A 14 -39.65 6.43 -20.86
CA THR A 14 -39.11 5.38 -20.01
C THR A 14 -38.16 4.47 -20.78
N ILE A 15 -38.56 4.00 -21.97
CA ILE A 15 -37.73 3.15 -22.85
C ILE A 15 -36.45 3.91 -23.26
N LEU A 16 -36.57 5.16 -23.69
CA LEU A 16 -35.43 5.99 -24.09
C LEU A 16 -34.41 6.12 -22.92
N LEU A 17 -34.89 6.42 -21.71
CA LEU A 17 -34.05 6.51 -20.54
C LEU A 17 -33.32 5.19 -20.25
N LEU A 18 -34.00 4.06 -20.33
CA LEU A 18 -33.40 2.75 -20.12
C LEU A 18 -32.36 2.42 -21.19
N VAL A 19 -32.60 2.76 -22.45
CA VAL A 19 -31.63 2.61 -23.55
C VAL A 19 -30.41 3.50 -23.35
N LEU A 20 -30.62 4.75 -22.92
CA LEU A 20 -29.52 5.67 -22.60
C LEU A 20 -28.68 5.19 -21.42
N VAL A 21 -29.28 4.62 -20.38
CA VAL A 21 -28.55 4.02 -19.25
C VAL A 21 -27.71 2.83 -19.72
N LEU A 22 -28.23 1.95 -20.54
CA LEU A 22 -27.47 0.81 -21.07
C LEU A 22 -26.32 1.27 -21.99
N GLY A 23 -26.61 2.12 -22.95
CA GLY A 23 -25.59 2.65 -23.87
C GLY A 23 -24.53 3.49 -23.16
N GLY A 24 -24.96 4.39 -22.26
CA GLY A 24 -24.06 5.21 -21.43
C GLY A 24 -23.22 4.38 -20.47
N GLY A 25 -23.80 3.34 -19.86
CA GLY A 25 -23.07 2.43 -18.99
C GLY A 25 -22.02 1.61 -19.74
N LEU A 26 -22.33 1.11 -20.92
CA LEU A 26 -21.37 0.40 -21.77
C LEU A 26 -20.24 1.34 -22.23
N PHE A 27 -20.57 2.54 -22.66
CA PHE A 27 -19.60 3.57 -23.00
C PHE A 27 -18.69 3.91 -21.81
N SER A 28 -19.27 4.04 -20.61
CA SER A 28 -18.51 4.32 -19.39
C SER A 28 -17.54 3.19 -19.07
N TYR A 29 -17.96 1.94 -19.20
CA TYR A 29 -17.10 0.78 -18.97
C TYR A 29 -15.87 0.77 -19.90
N VAL A 30 -16.06 1.13 -21.17
CA VAL A 30 -14.96 1.16 -22.16
C VAL A 30 -14.01 2.33 -21.90
N LYS A 31 -14.53 3.49 -21.49
CA LYS A 31 -13.75 4.73 -21.31
C LYS A 31 -13.12 4.87 -19.92
N MET A 32 -13.57 4.10 -18.95
CA MET A 32 -13.12 4.20 -17.56
C MET A 32 -11.68 3.68 -17.42
N GLY A 33 -10.86 4.37 -16.64
CA GLY A 33 -9.52 3.93 -16.28
C GLY A 33 -9.58 2.59 -15.53
N LYS A 34 -8.57 1.76 -15.77
CA LYS A 34 -8.42 0.46 -15.13
C LYS A 34 -7.15 0.46 -14.29
N LEU A 35 -7.30 0.21 -12.99
CA LEU A 35 -6.21 0.13 -12.03
C LEU A 35 -6.27 -1.21 -11.30
N GLU A 36 -5.18 -1.63 -10.70
CA GLU A 36 -5.19 -2.81 -9.84
C GLU A 36 -5.86 -2.50 -8.50
N ASP A 37 -5.39 -1.47 -7.83
CA ASP A 37 -5.83 -1.04 -6.51
C ASP A 37 -6.32 0.42 -6.52
N ALA A 38 -7.06 0.81 -5.48
CA ALA A 38 -7.51 2.19 -5.32
C ALA A 38 -6.31 3.12 -5.09
N PRO A 39 -6.26 4.30 -5.74
CA PRO A 39 -5.24 5.29 -5.43
C PRO A 39 -5.43 5.81 -4.00
N PHE A 40 -4.34 6.10 -3.33
CA PHE A 40 -4.32 6.72 -2.01
C PHE A 40 -3.18 7.74 -1.95
N THR A 41 -3.30 8.67 -1.03
CA THR A 41 -2.35 9.76 -0.86
C THR A 41 -1.24 9.37 0.10
N ILE A 42 0.01 9.48 -0.35
CA ILE A 42 1.17 9.29 0.52
C ILE A 42 1.41 10.57 1.30
N LYS A 43 1.16 10.50 2.62
CA LYS A 43 1.20 11.66 3.55
C LYS A 43 2.56 11.76 4.23
N GLN A 44 3.63 11.59 3.47
CA GLN A 44 5.01 11.66 3.95
C GLN A 44 5.94 12.13 2.85
N ALA A 45 7.02 12.81 3.24
CA ALA A 45 8.12 13.22 2.36
C ALA A 45 9.46 12.92 3.02
N LEU A 46 10.49 12.73 2.18
CA LEU A 46 11.86 12.52 2.64
C LEU A 46 12.68 13.81 2.46
N VAL A 47 13.45 14.18 3.48
CA VAL A 47 14.46 15.21 3.38
C VAL A 47 15.82 14.55 3.56
N MET A 48 16.67 14.63 2.55
CA MET A 48 18.00 14.02 2.55
C MET A 48 19.06 15.11 2.46
N THR A 49 20.04 15.05 3.38
CA THR A 49 21.14 16.03 3.43
C THR A 49 22.45 15.27 3.58
N PRO A 50 23.33 15.30 2.58
CA PRO A 50 24.66 14.71 2.69
C PRO A 50 25.55 15.59 3.58
N TYR A 51 26.35 14.95 4.43
CA TYR A 51 27.41 15.58 5.23
C TYR A 51 28.65 14.66 5.25
N PRO A 52 29.39 14.57 4.15
CA PRO A 52 30.51 13.64 4.02
C PRO A 52 31.56 13.80 5.11
N GLY A 53 31.99 12.69 5.69
CA GLY A 53 33.03 12.64 6.72
C GLY A 53 32.53 12.83 8.15
N ALA A 54 31.23 13.15 8.34
CA ALA A 54 30.65 13.23 9.67
C ALA A 54 30.19 11.85 10.17
N SER A 55 30.36 11.57 11.47
CA SER A 55 29.81 10.40 12.14
C SER A 55 28.27 10.47 12.25
N PRO A 56 27.57 9.36 12.51
CA PRO A 56 26.12 9.37 12.69
C PRO A 56 25.64 10.35 13.79
N SER A 57 26.39 10.49 14.87
CA SER A 57 26.09 11.42 15.97
C SER A 57 26.29 12.89 15.57
N GLU A 58 27.35 13.20 14.78
CA GLU A 58 27.59 14.54 14.26
C GLU A 58 26.54 14.93 13.23
N VAL A 59 26.15 14.02 12.35
CA VAL A 59 25.05 14.21 11.40
C VAL A 59 23.75 14.53 12.16
N GLN A 60 23.43 13.76 13.20
CA GLN A 60 22.24 13.98 14.00
C GLN A 60 22.25 15.36 14.69
N SER A 61 23.34 15.72 15.37
CA SER A 61 23.39 16.93 16.17
C SER A 61 23.59 18.22 15.37
N GLN A 62 24.36 18.17 14.27
CA GLN A 62 24.76 19.37 13.52
C GLN A 62 23.86 19.64 12.29
N VAL A 63 23.27 18.62 11.70
CA VAL A 63 22.46 18.75 10.49
C VAL A 63 21.00 18.44 10.79
N THR A 64 20.74 17.27 11.34
CA THR A 64 19.36 16.78 11.49
C THR A 64 18.59 17.59 12.51
N ASP A 65 19.14 17.90 13.67
CA ASP A 65 18.46 18.69 14.70
C ASP A 65 18.07 20.09 14.20
N VAL A 66 18.96 20.75 13.43
CA VAL A 66 18.70 22.06 12.81
C VAL A 66 17.55 21.99 11.82
N LEU A 67 17.50 20.94 11.00
CA LEU A 67 16.42 20.74 10.02
C LEU A 67 15.10 20.36 10.72
N GLU A 68 15.16 19.45 11.71
CA GLU A 68 13.96 19.04 12.48
C GLU A 68 13.33 20.23 13.20
N GLU A 69 14.13 21.15 13.79
CA GLU A 69 13.64 22.36 14.43
C GLU A 69 12.83 23.24 13.46
N SER A 70 13.35 23.44 12.26
CA SER A 70 12.64 24.19 11.22
C SER A 70 11.37 23.49 10.78
N ILE A 71 11.43 22.17 10.54
CA ILE A 71 10.30 21.38 10.06
C ILE A 71 9.20 21.29 11.12
N GLN A 72 9.53 21.22 12.40
CA GLN A 72 8.53 21.22 13.50
C GLN A 72 7.65 22.46 13.52
N SER A 73 8.07 23.55 12.90
CA SER A 73 7.25 24.76 12.77
C SER A 73 6.09 24.63 11.75
N LEU A 74 5.98 23.51 11.03
CA LEU A 74 4.85 23.22 10.15
C LEU A 74 3.60 22.86 10.98
N GLY A 75 2.52 23.63 10.84
CA GLY A 75 1.26 23.39 11.55
C GLY A 75 0.57 22.07 11.20
N GLU A 76 0.85 21.56 10.02
CA GLU A 76 0.32 20.32 9.45
C GLU A 76 1.15 19.07 9.80
N LEU A 77 2.26 19.23 10.52
CA LEU A 77 3.12 18.13 10.94
C LEU A 77 2.39 17.17 11.87
N TYR A 78 2.59 15.87 11.67
CA TYR A 78 2.14 14.83 12.59
C TYR A 78 3.30 14.35 13.48
N TYR A 79 4.36 13.81 12.89
CA TYR A 79 5.62 13.49 13.58
C TYR A 79 6.79 13.40 12.58
N LEU A 80 8.01 13.40 13.13
CA LEU A 80 9.25 13.19 12.39
C LEU A 80 9.91 11.88 12.83
N LYS A 81 10.43 11.12 11.86
CA LYS A 81 11.36 10.01 12.10
C LYS A 81 12.65 10.28 11.32
N THR A 82 13.79 10.08 11.94
CA THR A 82 15.06 10.26 11.26
C THR A 82 15.93 9.02 11.28
N GLU A 83 16.79 8.94 10.31
CA GLU A 83 17.84 7.95 10.18
C GLU A 83 19.13 8.69 9.82
N ASN A 84 20.07 8.75 10.76
CA ASN A 84 21.34 9.43 10.61
C ASN A 84 22.44 8.38 10.49
N ARG A 85 23.06 8.30 9.33
CA ARG A 85 24.21 7.44 9.04
C ARG A 85 25.46 8.27 8.84
N ALA A 86 26.61 7.65 8.82
CA ALA A 86 27.85 8.35 8.50
C ALA A 86 27.70 9.07 7.14
N GLY A 87 27.85 10.38 7.15
CA GLY A 87 27.77 11.23 5.97
C GLY A 87 26.38 11.53 5.41
N LEU A 88 25.28 11.07 6.03
CA LEU A 88 23.94 11.27 5.49
C LEU A 88 22.87 11.43 6.58
N SER A 89 22.13 12.52 6.50
CA SER A 89 20.87 12.73 7.24
C SER A 89 19.69 12.38 6.36
N LYS A 90 18.76 11.56 6.86
CA LYS A 90 17.48 11.23 6.24
C LYS A 90 16.36 11.50 7.22
N ILE A 91 15.51 12.47 6.94
CA ILE A 91 14.35 12.84 7.75
C ILE A 91 13.09 12.43 7.00
N THR A 92 12.26 11.60 7.61
CA THR A 92 10.93 11.29 7.09
C THR A 92 9.90 12.17 7.80
N VAL A 93 9.26 13.03 7.05
CA VAL A 93 8.25 13.99 7.52
C VAL A 93 6.88 13.39 7.33
N TYR A 94 6.19 13.06 8.41
CA TYR A 94 4.81 12.58 8.40
C TYR A 94 3.85 13.74 8.69
N VAL A 95 2.87 13.92 7.82
CA VAL A 95 1.87 14.98 7.98
C VAL A 95 0.54 14.43 8.45
N LYS A 96 -0.31 15.31 9.02
CA LYS A 96 -1.61 14.93 9.59
C LYS A 96 -2.47 14.19 8.57
N LYS A 97 -3.15 13.14 9.03
CA LYS A 97 -3.95 12.24 8.19
C LYS A 97 -5.18 12.91 7.58
N GLU A 98 -5.65 14.00 8.17
CA GLU A 98 -6.82 14.78 7.72
C GLU A 98 -6.57 15.62 6.45
N ILE A 99 -5.31 15.81 6.06
CA ILE A 99 -4.93 16.61 4.90
C ILE A 99 -5.36 15.90 3.62
N ARG A 100 -5.97 16.66 2.71
CA ARG A 100 -6.47 16.12 1.44
C ARG A 100 -5.37 16.07 0.38
N ALA A 101 -5.58 15.23 -0.63
CA ALA A 101 -4.65 15.06 -1.74
C ALA A 101 -4.36 16.37 -2.50
N ASP A 102 -5.37 17.23 -2.65
CA ASP A 102 -5.25 18.53 -3.34
C ASP A 102 -4.44 19.57 -2.55
N GLU A 103 -4.30 19.41 -1.23
CA GLU A 103 -3.53 20.29 -0.36
C GLU A 103 -2.05 19.87 -0.25
N MET A 104 -1.71 18.63 -0.64
CA MET A 104 -0.38 18.04 -0.44
C MET A 104 0.72 18.80 -1.17
N GLN A 105 0.49 19.21 -2.43
CA GLN A 105 1.49 19.92 -3.22
C GLN A 105 1.91 21.24 -2.53
N GLN A 106 0.94 22.02 -2.06
CA GLN A 106 1.22 23.26 -1.36
C GLN A 106 1.96 23.03 -0.04
N LEU A 107 1.68 21.92 0.63
CA LEU A 107 2.35 21.55 1.86
C LEU A 107 3.82 21.17 1.60
N TRP A 108 4.10 20.42 0.54
CA TRP A 108 5.47 20.10 0.16
C TRP A 108 6.26 21.33 -0.27
N ASP A 109 5.62 22.32 -0.88
CA ASP A 109 6.25 23.61 -1.17
C ASP A 109 6.57 24.42 0.10
N LYS A 110 5.71 24.35 1.12
CA LYS A 110 6.00 24.89 2.45
C LYS A 110 7.20 24.19 3.09
N LEU A 111 7.25 22.84 3.00
CA LEU A 111 8.37 22.04 3.50
C LEU A 111 9.68 22.43 2.81
N ARG A 112 9.70 22.52 1.47
CA ARG A 112 10.88 22.95 0.71
C ARG A 112 11.39 24.32 1.16
N ARG A 113 10.48 25.28 1.36
CA ARG A 113 10.86 26.61 1.90
C ARG A 113 11.49 26.52 3.28
N LYS A 114 10.88 25.80 4.20
CA LYS A 114 11.39 25.60 5.56
C LYS A 114 12.77 24.96 5.60
N VAL A 115 13.01 23.98 4.74
CA VAL A 115 14.31 23.32 4.59
C VAL A 115 15.33 24.29 3.96
N ASN A 116 14.94 25.07 2.95
CA ASN A 116 15.84 26.04 2.29
C ASN A 116 16.20 27.21 3.20
N ASP A 117 15.30 27.68 4.06
CA ASP A 117 15.52 28.83 4.95
C ASP A 117 16.65 28.55 5.96
N VAL A 118 16.97 27.31 6.26
CA VAL A 118 18.00 26.93 7.24
C VAL A 118 19.29 26.38 6.61
N GLN A 119 19.40 26.35 5.27
CA GLN A 119 20.62 25.84 4.60
C GLN A 119 21.87 26.59 5.03
N SER A 120 21.78 27.90 5.25
CA SER A 120 22.90 28.72 5.70
C SER A 120 23.34 28.47 7.15
N LYS A 121 22.52 27.80 7.95
CA LYS A 121 22.81 27.41 9.35
C LYS A 121 23.53 26.08 9.44
N LEU A 122 23.51 25.29 8.35
CA LEU A 122 24.16 24.00 8.31
C LEU A 122 25.69 24.18 8.29
N PRO A 123 26.45 23.21 8.83
CA PRO A 123 27.89 23.28 8.87
C PRO A 123 28.49 23.29 7.44
N ALA A 124 29.65 23.89 7.32
CA ALA A 124 30.41 23.89 6.04
C ALA A 124 30.70 22.42 5.63
N GLY A 125 30.41 22.09 4.37
CA GLY A 125 30.55 20.74 3.85
C GLY A 125 29.28 19.90 3.93
N ALA A 126 28.24 20.34 4.66
CA ALA A 126 26.93 19.78 4.50
C ALA A 126 26.36 20.23 3.15
N GLY A 127 26.07 19.27 2.26
CA GLY A 127 25.58 19.54 0.92
C GLY A 127 24.12 19.99 0.92
N PRO A 128 23.57 20.46 -0.18
CA PRO A 128 22.20 20.95 -0.19
C PRO A 128 21.21 19.85 0.23
N SER A 129 20.24 20.25 1.06
CA SER A 129 19.15 19.34 1.45
C SER A 129 18.17 19.18 0.29
N VAL A 130 17.82 17.93 -0.03
CA VAL A 130 16.87 17.59 -1.09
C VAL A 130 15.59 17.07 -0.45
N VAL A 131 14.46 17.69 -0.80
CA VAL A 131 13.12 17.25 -0.41
C VAL A 131 12.56 16.39 -1.52
N ASN A 132 12.30 15.12 -1.22
CA ASN A 132 11.69 14.16 -2.13
C ASN A 132 10.29 13.79 -1.62
N ASP A 133 9.27 14.23 -2.34
CA ASP A 133 7.86 13.95 -2.10
C ASP A 133 7.31 12.84 -3.02
N ASP A 134 8.10 12.41 -4.02
CA ASP A 134 7.74 11.38 -5.01
C ASP A 134 8.29 9.99 -4.63
N PHE A 135 8.94 9.84 -3.48
CA PHE A 135 9.58 8.56 -3.11
C PHE A 135 8.59 7.40 -2.94
N GLY A 136 7.33 7.73 -2.78
CA GLY A 136 6.24 6.78 -2.62
C GLY A 136 5.57 6.36 -3.92
N ASP A 137 5.95 6.93 -5.06
CA ASP A 137 5.40 6.57 -6.35
C ASP A 137 5.63 5.10 -6.67
N VAL A 138 4.61 4.46 -7.24
CA VAL A 138 4.71 3.08 -7.70
C VAL A 138 5.12 3.07 -9.17
N LEU A 139 6.29 2.50 -9.46
CA LEU A 139 6.78 2.27 -10.81
C LEU A 139 6.33 0.87 -11.25
N GLY A 140 5.04 0.73 -11.51
CA GLY A 140 4.34 -0.55 -11.65
C GLY A 140 4.72 -1.39 -12.85
N VAL A 141 5.46 -0.86 -13.83
CA VAL A 141 5.99 -1.65 -14.95
C VAL A 141 7.51 -1.66 -14.87
N PHE A 142 8.08 -2.84 -14.66
CA PHE A 142 9.50 -3.00 -14.39
C PHE A 142 10.13 -4.05 -15.31
N TYR A 143 11.02 -3.61 -16.16
CA TYR A 143 11.82 -4.44 -17.04
C TYR A 143 13.26 -4.54 -16.56
N GLY A 144 13.93 -5.64 -16.91
CA GLY A 144 15.35 -5.81 -16.70
C GLY A 144 16.06 -6.09 -18.03
N LEU A 145 17.06 -5.31 -18.32
CA LEU A 145 17.93 -5.45 -19.50
C LEU A 145 19.19 -6.19 -19.09
N THR A 146 19.42 -7.36 -19.68
CA THR A 146 20.65 -8.14 -19.58
C THR A 146 21.41 -8.12 -20.90
N GLY A 147 22.70 -8.42 -20.86
CA GLY A 147 23.53 -8.48 -22.07
C GLY A 147 24.76 -9.32 -21.82
N GLU A 148 24.88 -10.45 -22.51
CA GLU A 148 26.04 -11.33 -22.39
C GLU A 148 27.26 -10.71 -23.07
N GLY A 149 28.33 -10.51 -22.31
CA GLY A 149 29.57 -9.90 -22.80
C GLY A 149 29.57 -8.36 -22.84
N TYR A 150 28.46 -7.70 -22.52
CA TYR A 150 28.37 -6.23 -22.50
C TYR A 150 28.70 -5.65 -21.13
N SER A 151 29.31 -4.48 -21.13
CA SER A 151 29.62 -3.70 -19.92
C SER A 151 28.36 -3.00 -19.37
N TYR A 152 28.39 -2.64 -18.07
CA TYR A 152 27.33 -1.82 -17.48
C TYR A 152 27.10 -0.49 -18.21
N ARG A 153 28.15 0.09 -18.81
CA ARG A 153 28.04 1.33 -19.61
C ARG A 153 27.22 1.10 -20.89
N GLU A 154 27.42 -0.03 -21.56
CA GLU A 154 26.62 -0.37 -22.75
C GLU A 154 25.19 -0.71 -22.39
N LEU A 155 24.95 -1.46 -21.29
CA LEU A 155 23.61 -1.70 -20.76
C LEU A 155 22.89 -0.38 -20.40
N GLU A 156 23.59 0.57 -19.75
CA GLU A 156 23.02 1.88 -19.42
C GLU A 156 22.67 2.69 -20.67
N ASN A 157 23.51 2.70 -21.69
CA ASN A 157 23.26 3.42 -22.93
C ASN A 157 22.03 2.86 -23.65
N GLN A 158 21.90 1.54 -23.72
CA GLN A 158 20.69 0.91 -24.28
C GLN A 158 19.44 1.21 -23.43
N ALA A 159 19.54 1.15 -22.11
CA ALA A 159 18.43 1.50 -21.21
C ALA A 159 17.99 2.96 -21.38
N LYS A 160 18.93 3.89 -21.64
CA LYS A 160 18.61 5.31 -21.94
C LYS A 160 17.91 5.48 -23.28
N LEU A 161 18.31 4.75 -24.31
CA LEU A 161 17.61 4.79 -25.59
C LEU A 161 16.17 4.31 -25.44
N ILE A 162 15.98 3.18 -24.76
CA ILE A 162 14.66 2.66 -24.44
C ILE A 162 13.84 3.68 -23.65
N LYS A 163 14.41 4.28 -22.60
CA LYS A 163 13.77 5.32 -21.79
C LYS A 163 13.27 6.49 -22.64
N ASN A 164 14.08 6.98 -23.58
CA ASN A 164 13.73 8.13 -24.41
C ASN A 164 12.53 7.84 -25.34
N GLU A 165 12.42 6.61 -25.84
CA GLU A 165 11.25 6.19 -26.62
C GLU A 165 10.01 5.99 -25.74
N LEU A 166 10.18 5.40 -24.56
CA LEU A 166 9.09 5.15 -23.64
C LEU A 166 8.49 6.42 -23.03
N LEU A 167 9.26 7.48 -22.86
CA LEU A 167 8.75 8.79 -22.40
C LEU A 167 7.75 9.44 -23.36
N ARG A 168 7.68 8.97 -24.62
CA ARG A 168 6.70 9.42 -25.62
C ARG A 168 5.37 8.65 -25.54
N VAL A 169 5.33 7.57 -24.78
CA VAL A 169 4.12 6.76 -24.61
C VAL A 169 3.11 7.50 -23.74
N LYS A 170 1.87 7.50 -24.18
CA LYS A 170 0.78 8.14 -23.45
C LYS A 170 0.63 7.52 -22.04
N ASP A 171 0.32 8.35 -21.06
CA ASP A 171 0.10 8.01 -19.65
C ASP A 171 1.37 7.56 -18.89
N VAL A 172 2.55 7.55 -19.51
CA VAL A 172 3.84 7.39 -18.81
C VAL A 172 4.17 8.69 -18.08
N ALA A 173 4.40 8.60 -16.75
CA ALA A 173 4.74 9.75 -15.91
C ALA A 173 6.25 9.87 -15.71
N LYS A 174 6.90 8.80 -15.26
CA LYS A 174 8.30 8.79 -14.84
C LYS A 174 8.96 7.47 -15.20
N ILE A 175 10.22 7.52 -15.56
CA ILE A 175 11.05 6.32 -15.82
C ILE A 175 12.34 6.43 -15.03
N GLU A 176 12.58 5.45 -14.17
CA GLU A 176 13.83 5.30 -13.42
C GLU A 176 14.66 4.14 -13.97
N ILE A 177 15.97 4.38 -14.08
CA ILE A 177 16.94 3.34 -14.43
C ILE A 177 17.64 2.92 -13.14
N TYR A 178 17.73 1.61 -12.88
CA TYR A 178 18.29 1.02 -11.67
C TYR A 178 19.39 0.02 -11.99
N GLY A 179 20.34 -0.19 -11.08
CA GLY A 179 21.43 -1.16 -11.26
C GLY A 179 22.62 -0.64 -12.08
N VAL A 180 22.56 0.61 -12.48
CA VAL A 180 23.67 1.26 -13.22
C VAL A 180 24.86 1.43 -12.30
N GLN A 181 26.05 1.10 -12.82
CA GLN A 181 27.31 1.39 -12.16
C GLN A 181 27.84 2.75 -12.62
N SER A 182 28.13 3.64 -11.67
CA SER A 182 28.67 4.97 -11.99
C SER A 182 30.09 4.84 -12.55
N PRO A 183 30.35 5.25 -13.81
CA PRO A 183 31.69 5.18 -14.37
C PRO A 183 32.62 6.18 -13.68
N THR A 184 33.89 5.82 -13.57
CA THR A 184 34.98 6.68 -13.08
C THR A 184 36.18 6.56 -13.99
N ILE A 185 37.03 7.56 -14.01
CA ILE A 185 38.39 7.45 -14.54
C ILE A 185 39.33 7.39 -13.36
N ASP A 186 39.93 6.25 -13.15
CA ASP A 186 40.87 6.03 -12.07
C ASP A 186 42.30 6.38 -12.55
N VAL A 187 42.93 7.29 -11.82
CA VAL A 187 44.32 7.67 -11.97
C VAL A 187 45.08 7.03 -10.82
N ILE A 188 45.68 5.87 -11.07
CA ILE A 188 46.37 5.07 -10.07
C ILE A 188 47.82 5.54 -9.99
N LEU A 189 48.17 6.16 -8.86
CA LEU A 189 49.49 6.75 -8.65
C LEU A 189 50.53 5.67 -8.39
N ASN A 190 51.75 5.92 -8.90
CA ASN A 190 52.92 5.15 -8.52
C ASN A 190 53.77 5.96 -7.52
N PRO A 191 53.71 5.68 -6.22
CA PRO A 191 54.40 6.47 -5.19
C PRO A 191 55.93 6.52 -5.39
N SER A 192 56.51 5.44 -5.89
CA SER A 192 57.94 5.39 -6.11
C SER A 192 58.42 6.29 -7.26
N VAL A 193 57.61 6.38 -8.32
CA VAL A 193 57.90 7.27 -9.45
C VAL A 193 57.69 8.73 -9.05
N MET A 194 56.60 9.03 -8.35
CA MET A 194 56.26 10.36 -7.81
C MET A 194 57.39 10.92 -6.91
N ALA A 195 57.86 10.09 -5.97
CA ALA A 195 58.96 10.50 -5.08
C ALA A 195 60.26 10.83 -5.85
N ARG A 196 60.59 10.07 -6.91
CA ARG A 196 61.77 10.34 -7.74
C ARG A 196 61.65 11.58 -8.62
N SER A 197 60.45 11.85 -9.11
CA SER A 197 60.15 12.99 -9.98
C SER A 197 59.83 14.27 -9.21
N GLY A 198 59.76 14.23 -7.87
CA GLY A 198 59.40 15.37 -7.05
C GLY A 198 57.97 15.90 -7.28
N ILE A 199 57.08 15.02 -7.78
CA ILE A 199 55.68 15.34 -8.05
C ILE A 199 54.80 14.90 -6.89
N THR A 200 53.85 15.73 -6.53
CA THR A 200 52.93 15.47 -5.42
C THR A 200 51.49 15.35 -5.92
N THR A 201 50.61 14.78 -5.08
CA THR A 201 49.17 14.74 -5.38
C THR A 201 48.54 16.11 -5.61
N ALA A 202 49.07 17.14 -4.89
CA ALA A 202 48.64 18.52 -5.08
C ALA A 202 49.08 19.12 -6.42
N ASP A 203 50.22 18.69 -6.96
CA ASP A 203 50.66 19.16 -8.30
C ASP A 203 49.74 18.57 -9.39
N ILE A 204 49.36 17.31 -9.24
CA ILE A 204 48.44 16.64 -10.14
C ILE A 204 47.06 17.30 -10.07
N SER A 205 46.52 17.53 -8.83
CA SER A 205 45.24 18.17 -8.63
C SER A 205 45.21 19.58 -9.23
N ARG A 206 46.28 20.37 -9.04
CA ARG A 206 46.40 21.71 -9.64
C ARG A 206 46.44 21.65 -11.19
N ALA A 207 47.10 20.66 -11.76
CA ALA A 207 47.12 20.49 -13.21
C ALA A 207 45.71 20.18 -13.77
N PHE A 208 44.96 19.32 -13.09
CA PHE A 208 43.56 19.07 -13.44
C PHE A 208 42.70 20.35 -13.31
N ASP A 209 42.80 21.07 -12.18
CA ASP A 209 42.05 22.31 -11.94
C ASP A 209 42.39 23.38 -12.99
N ALA A 210 43.65 23.49 -13.38
CA ALA A 210 44.09 24.49 -14.39
C ALA A 210 43.59 24.15 -15.81
N GLN A 211 43.56 22.88 -16.20
CA GLN A 211 43.22 22.46 -17.53
C GLN A 211 41.76 22.09 -17.75
N ASN A 212 41.10 21.60 -16.73
CA ASN A 212 39.71 21.05 -16.82
C ASN A 212 38.59 22.08 -16.58
N ARG A 213 38.92 23.38 -16.55
CA ARG A 213 37.94 24.46 -16.35
C ARG A 213 37.36 24.95 -17.66
N VAL A 214 36.05 25.06 -17.74
CA VAL A 214 35.36 25.80 -18.80
C VAL A 214 35.44 27.29 -18.44
N VAL A 215 36.12 28.08 -19.25
CA VAL A 215 36.31 29.51 -19.04
C VAL A 215 35.67 30.27 -20.18
N ASP A 216 34.88 31.30 -19.86
CA ASP A 216 34.35 32.21 -20.89
C ASP A 216 35.47 33.14 -21.37
N ALA A 217 35.81 33.01 -22.65
CA ALA A 217 36.81 33.85 -23.28
C ALA A 217 36.22 35.10 -23.98
N GLY A 218 34.91 35.30 -23.87
CA GLY A 218 34.19 36.43 -24.49
C GLY A 218 34.13 36.35 -26.00
N GLY A 219 34.26 37.52 -26.65
CA GLY A 219 34.22 37.62 -28.10
C GLY A 219 34.93 38.86 -28.60
N ILE A 220 35.40 38.81 -29.85
CA ILE A 220 36.08 39.91 -30.55
C ILE A 220 35.12 40.53 -31.57
N ASP A 221 35.02 41.85 -31.55
CA ASP A 221 34.26 42.60 -32.58
C ASP A 221 35.09 42.73 -33.84
N ALA A 222 34.69 42.10 -34.92
CA ALA A 222 35.34 42.12 -36.24
C ALA A 222 34.36 42.67 -37.28
N GLY A 223 34.47 43.93 -37.53
CA GLY A 223 33.58 44.65 -38.44
C GLY A 223 32.18 44.73 -37.97
N VAL A 224 31.22 44.11 -38.67
CA VAL A 224 29.82 44.05 -38.31
C VAL A 224 29.48 42.80 -37.46
N ASN A 225 30.43 41.89 -37.26
CA ASN A 225 30.23 40.61 -36.56
C ASN A 225 30.95 40.60 -35.21
N ARG A 226 30.29 40.03 -34.20
CA ARG A 226 30.96 39.66 -32.96
C ARG A 226 31.27 38.16 -33.00
N ILE A 227 32.59 37.86 -33.05
CA ILE A 227 33.09 36.49 -33.14
C ILE A 227 33.35 35.98 -31.73
N ARG A 228 32.64 34.90 -31.33
CA ARG A 228 32.85 34.22 -30.05
C ARG A 228 34.21 33.51 -30.05
N ILE A 229 34.96 33.70 -28.96
CA ILE A 229 36.18 32.93 -28.73
C ILE A 229 35.82 31.71 -27.89
N GLU A 230 36.20 30.53 -28.31
CA GLU A 230 36.04 29.27 -27.61
C GLU A 230 37.39 28.73 -27.16
N SER A 231 37.48 28.38 -25.88
CA SER A 231 38.67 27.71 -25.34
C SER A 231 38.60 26.21 -25.62
N THR A 232 39.70 25.63 -26.07
CA THR A 232 39.90 24.18 -26.20
C THR A 232 40.73 23.65 -25.03
N GLY A 233 40.90 22.35 -24.90
CA GLY A 233 41.74 21.70 -23.87
C GLY A 233 40.97 20.99 -22.74
N ASN A 234 39.64 20.88 -22.86
CA ASN A 234 38.87 19.94 -22.01
C ASN A 234 39.19 18.48 -22.37
N PHE A 235 39.03 17.60 -21.41
CA PHE A 235 39.24 16.17 -21.60
C PHE A 235 38.02 15.54 -22.29
N TYR A 236 38.19 15.06 -23.52
CA TYR A 236 37.21 14.34 -24.33
C TYR A 236 37.64 12.91 -24.66
N SER A 237 38.90 12.57 -24.39
CA SER A 237 39.45 11.23 -24.54
C SER A 237 40.33 10.88 -23.33
N LEU A 238 40.54 9.59 -23.12
CA LEU A 238 41.49 9.11 -22.09
C LEU A 238 42.90 9.56 -22.41
N ASP A 239 43.23 9.68 -23.70
CA ASP A 239 44.54 10.10 -24.13
C ASP A 239 44.81 11.57 -23.82
N ASP A 240 43.78 12.42 -23.76
CA ASP A 240 43.92 13.81 -23.28
C ASP A 240 44.36 13.83 -21.83
N ILE A 241 43.79 12.93 -21.01
CA ILE A 241 44.18 12.81 -19.61
C ILE A 241 45.57 12.20 -19.48
N ARG A 242 45.89 11.14 -20.22
CA ARG A 242 47.23 10.48 -20.24
C ARG A 242 48.33 11.44 -20.62
N ASN A 243 48.08 12.30 -21.62
CA ASN A 243 49.04 13.26 -22.13
C ASN A 243 49.07 14.60 -21.39
N MET A 244 48.25 14.78 -20.36
CA MET A 244 48.24 15.97 -19.54
C MET A 244 49.62 16.23 -18.95
N THR A 245 50.12 17.47 -19.12
CA THR A 245 51.43 17.87 -18.62
C THR A 245 51.37 18.28 -17.16
N ILE A 246 52.20 17.67 -16.35
CA ILE A 246 52.41 18.01 -14.95
C ILE A 246 53.78 18.64 -14.80
N VAL A 247 53.85 19.76 -14.16
CA VAL A 247 55.14 20.48 -13.93
C VAL A 247 55.60 20.13 -12.50
N SER A 248 56.78 19.52 -12.43
CA SER A 248 57.48 19.30 -11.18
C SER A 248 57.92 20.60 -10.55
N ARG A 249 58.21 20.62 -9.26
CA ARG A 249 58.77 21.78 -8.54
C ARG A 249 60.15 22.16 -9.04
N THR A 250 60.88 21.26 -9.63
CA THR A 250 62.16 21.50 -10.29
C THR A 250 62.00 22.17 -11.66
N GLY A 251 60.75 22.33 -12.14
CA GLY A 251 60.43 22.90 -13.45
C GLY A 251 60.48 21.88 -14.59
N GLU A 252 60.64 20.58 -14.27
CA GLU A 252 60.61 19.52 -15.28
C GLU A 252 59.14 19.15 -15.62
N HIS A 253 58.93 18.81 -16.89
CA HIS A 253 57.62 18.48 -17.42
C HIS A 253 57.47 16.96 -17.57
N PHE A 254 56.42 16.44 -16.98
CA PHE A 254 56.06 14.99 -17.06
C PHE A 254 54.67 14.84 -17.66
N ARG A 255 54.44 13.80 -18.43
CA ARG A 255 53.05 13.41 -18.78
C ARG A 255 52.48 12.61 -17.64
N LEU A 256 51.16 12.71 -17.43
CA LEU A 256 50.49 11.96 -16.38
C LEU A 256 50.72 10.44 -16.53
N ALA A 257 50.73 9.93 -17.78
CA ALA A 257 51.03 8.53 -18.07
C ALA A 257 52.44 8.06 -17.66
N ASP A 258 53.37 8.97 -17.45
CA ASP A 258 54.71 8.63 -17.00
C ASP A 258 54.80 8.38 -15.49
N ILE A 259 53.78 8.82 -14.71
CA ILE A 259 53.75 8.77 -13.25
C ILE A 259 52.52 8.02 -12.67
N ALA A 260 51.50 7.80 -13.48
CA ALA A 260 50.27 7.13 -13.08
C ALA A 260 49.68 6.29 -14.21
N GLU A 261 48.95 5.25 -13.84
CA GLU A 261 48.15 4.48 -14.77
C GLU A 261 46.76 5.09 -14.85
N VAL A 262 46.27 5.35 -16.06
CA VAL A 262 44.92 5.92 -16.29
C VAL A 262 44.04 4.88 -16.95
N GLN A 263 42.95 4.49 -16.24
CA GLN A 263 42.02 3.49 -16.72
C GLN A 263 40.55 3.87 -16.48
N GLU A 264 39.67 3.37 -17.34
CA GLU A 264 38.24 3.41 -17.07
C GLU A 264 37.87 2.38 -15.98
N SER A 265 37.04 2.79 -15.07
CA SER A 265 36.60 1.96 -13.95
C SER A 265 35.16 2.30 -13.57
N TYR A 266 34.69 1.72 -12.50
CA TYR A 266 33.43 2.08 -11.84
C TYR A 266 33.69 2.49 -10.40
N GLN A 267 32.74 3.28 -9.87
CA GLN A 267 32.79 3.71 -8.46
C GLN A 267 32.92 2.50 -7.53
N THR A 268 33.92 2.53 -6.68
CA THR A 268 34.18 1.53 -5.64
C THR A 268 34.09 2.18 -4.26
N PRO A 269 33.29 1.64 -3.31
CA PRO A 269 32.35 0.53 -3.47
C PRO A 269 31.14 0.93 -4.35
N PRO A 270 30.52 0.01 -5.08
CA PRO A 270 29.32 0.27 -5.87
C PRO A 270 28.14 0.59 -4.94
N SER A 271 27.26 1.50 -5.39
CA SER A 271 26.11 1.90 -4.59
C SER A 271 24.97 0.87 -4.61
N ASN A 272 24.89 0.11 -5.69
CA ASN A 272 23.90 -0.98 -5.87
C ASN A 272 24.35 -1.90 -7.00
N LYS A 273 23.85 -3.14 -6.98
CA LYS A 273 24.00 -4.10 -8.09
C LYS A 273 22.67 -4.79 -8.36
N MET A 274 22.43 -5.13 -9.61
CA MET A 274 21.22 -5.86 -10.02
C MET A 274 21.61 -7.04 -10.90
N ARG A 275 20.93 -8.18 -10.72
CA ARG A 275 21.05 -9.36 -11.60
C ARG A 275 19.68 -10.00 -11.82
N ILE A 276 19.56 -10.64 -12.98
CA ILE A 276 18.42 -11.50 -13.30
C ILE A 276 18.97 -12.88 -13.63
N ASN A 277 18.48 -13.89 -12.95
CA ASN A 277 18.93 -15.28 -13.09
C ASN A 277 20.47 -15.46 -13.00
N GLY A 278 21.12 -14.57 -12.22
CA GLY A 278 22.57 -14.56 -12.03
C GLY A 278 23.35 -13.69 -13.02
N GLN A 279 22.75 -13.21 -14.10
CA GLN A 279 23.39 -12.33 -15.07
C GLN A 279 23.30 -10.86 -14.64
N PRO A 280 24.34 -10.04 -14.83
CA PRO A 280 24.30 -8.60 -14.60
C PRO A 280 23.16 -7.95 -15.40
N ALA A 281 22.42 -7.04 -14.77
CA ALA A 281 21.26 -6.42 -15.37
C ALA A 281 21.15 -4.94 -15.00
N VAL A 282 20.44 -4.20 -15.86
CA VAL A 282 19.99 -2.83 -15.60
C VAL A 282 18.47 -2.79 -15.66
N GLY A 283 17.83 -2.27 -14.60
CA GLY A 283 16.38 -2.19 -14.49
C GLY A 283 15.83 -0.91 -15.08
N ILE A 284 14.68 -0.99 -15.77
CA ILE A 284 13.92 0.14 -16.31
C ILE A 284 12.54 0.10 -15.67
N ALA A 285 12.27 1.01 -14.74
CA ALA A 285 11.02 1.07 -13.99
C ALA A 285 10.20 2.27 -14.44
N ILE A 286 8.90 2.06 -14.69
CA ILE A 286 7.98 3.00 -15.33
C ILE A 286 6.78 3.22 -14.42
N SER A 287 6.42 4.48 -14.16
CA SER A 287 5.19 4.87 -13.45
C SER A 287 4.14 5.42 -14.40
N THR A 288 2.87 5.24 -14.01
CA THR A 288 1.71 5.79 -14.70
C THR A 288 1.31 7.12 -14.07
N ILE A 289 0.78 8.06 -14.85
CA ILE A 289 0.17 9.28 -14.29
C ILE A 289 -1.02 8.92 -13.37
N PRO A 290 -1.32 9.69 -12.32
CA PRO A 290 -2.34 9.33 -11.33
C PRO A 290 -3.75 9.09 -11.90
N THR A 291 -4.09 9.75 -13.03
CA THR A 291 -5.38 9.61 -13.71
C THR A 291 -5.32 8.67 -14.92
N GLY A 292 -4.16 8.04 -15.19
CA GLY A 292 -3.90 7.21 -16.35
C GLY A 292 -4.55 5.82 -16.25
N ASN A 293 -4.57 5.13 -17.39
CA ASN A 293 -4.95 3.74 -17.46
C ASN A 293 -3.69 2.86 -17.50
N VAL A 294 -3.39 2.20 -16.40
CA VAL A 294 -2.17 1.37 -16.30
C VAL A 294 -2.16 0.20 -17.27
N VAL A 295 -3.35 -0.34 -17.62
CA VAL A 295 -3.47 -1.46 -18.58
C VAL A 295 -3.13 -0.98 -20.00
N ASP A 296 -3.76 0.11 -20.44
CA ASP A 296 -3.51 0.66 -21.79
C ASP A 296 -2.06 1.19 -21.92
N MET A 297 -1.53 1.80 -20.86
CA MET A 297 -0.14 2.25 -20.81
C MET A 297 0.84 1.09 -20.92
N ALA A 298 0.63 0.01 -20.15
CA ALA A 298 1.51 -1.16 -20.19
C ALA A 298 1.46 -1.88 -21.54
N GLU A 299 0.28 -1.99 -22.18
CA GLU A 299 0.16 -2.51 -23.56
C GLU A 299 0.93 -1.63 -24.55
N ALA A 300 0.79 -0.31 -24.46
CA ALA A 300 1.51 0.62 -25.34
C ALA A 300 3.04 0.56 -25.09
N VAL A 301 3.47 0.49 -23.84
CA VAL A 301 4.87 0.26 -23.47
C VAL A 301 5.39 -1.04 -24.07
N LYS A 302 4.63 -2.13 -23.91
CA LYS A 302 5.00 -3.44 -24.47
C LYS A 302 5.19 -3.39 -25.98
N LEU A 303 4.31 -2.73 -26.72
CA LEU A 303 4.45 -2.57 -28.17
C LEU A 303 5.72 -1.82 -28.56
N VAL A 304 6.13 -0.81 -27.78
CA VAL A 304 7.40 -0.09 -28.01
C VAL A 304 8.58 -1.00 -27.68
N ILE A 305 8.52 -1.74 -26.58
CA ILE A 305 9.55 -2.69 -26.15
C ILE A 305 9.72 -3.80 -27.19
N ASP A 306 8.63 -4.43 -27.65
CA ASP A 306 8.69 -5.50 -28.66
C ASP A 306 9.35 -4.99 -29.96
N ARG A 307 8.96 -3.80 -30.44
CA ARG A 307 9.59 -3.16 -31.61
C ARG A 307 11.07 -2.84 -31.38
N PHE A 308 11.42 -2.37 -30.18
CA PHE A 308 12.80 -2.05 -29.85
C PHE A 308 13.66 -3.32 -29.79
N THR A 309 13.11 -4.41 -29.25
CA THR A 309 13.79 -5.71 -29.18
C THR A 309 14.10 -6.28 -30.57
N GLU A 310 13.24 -6.06 -31.57
CA GLU A 310 13.51 -6.46 -32.96
C GLU A 310 14.69 -5.74 -33.60
N THR A 311 15.02 -4.53 -33.12
CA THR A 311 16.09 -3.67 -33.64
C THR A 311 17.33 -3.65 -32.77
N MET A 312 17.28 -4.29 -31.60
CA MET A 312 18.41 -4.39 -30.67
C MET A 312 19.54 -5.24 -31.24
N SER A 313 20.77 -4.90 -30.85
CA SER A 313 21.94 -5.72 -31.20
C SER A 313 21.84 -7.12 -30.56
N GLU A 314 22.38 -8.13 -31.25
CA GLU A 314 22.42 -9.48 -30.69
C GLU A 314 23.11 -9.52 -29.32
N GLY A 315 22.60 -10.33 -28.40
CA GLY A 315 23.15 -10.52 -27.06
C GLY A 315 22.48 -9.66 -25.98
N PHE A 316 21.67 -8.66 -26.31
CA PHE A 316 20.83 -8.00 -25.33
C PHE A 316 19.49 -8.73 -25.19
N GLU A 317 19.05 -8.89 -23.95
CA GLU A 317 17.75 -9.50 -23.63
C GLU A 317 16.98 -8.60 -22.66
N LEU A 318 15.71 -8.33 -22.97
CA LEU A 318 14.83 -7.55 -22.12
C LEU A 318 13.76 -8.48 -21.50
N GLN A 319 13.79 -8.60 -20.19
CA GLN A 319 12.88 -9.47 -19.42
C GLN A 319 11.91 -8.65 -18.57
N THR A 320 10.63 -9.06 -18.54
CA THR A 320 9.62 -8.43 -17.67
C THR A 320 9.75 -8.95 -16.24
N ILE A 321 10.17 -8.08 -15.33
CA ILE A 321 10.31 -8.39 -13.91
C ILE A 321 8.93 -8.31 -13.23
N TYR A 322 8.21 -7.20 -13.45
CA TYR A 322 6.87 -6.98 -12.92
C TYR A 322 6.06 -6.13 -13.90
N ASP A 323 4.82 -6.49 -14.11
CA ASP A 323 3.90 -5.75 -14.99
C ASP A 323 2.54 -5.56 -14.30
N GLN A 324 2.36 -4.38 -13.72
CA GLN A 324 1.11 -3.99 -13.06
C GLN A 324 -0.05 -3.92 -14.05
N GLY A 325 0.20 -3.59 -15.31
CA GLY A 325 -0.84 -3.56 -16.34
C GLY A 325 -1.42 -4.94 -16.59
N TYR A 326 -0.56 -5.94 -16.75
CA TYR A 326 -0.97 -7.34 -16.87
C TYR A 326 -1.69 -7.85 -15.62
N GLU A 327 -1.12 -7.61 -14.43
CA GLU A 327 -1.72 -8.00 -13.15
C GLU A 327 -3.11 -7.34 -12.95
N SER A 328 -3.23 -6.04 -13.30
CA SER A 328 -4.49 -5.30 -13.26
C SER A 328 -5.52 -5.86 -14.24
N ALA A 329 -5.10 -6.21 -15.46
CA ALA A 329 -5.99 -6.78 -16.47
C ALA A 329 -6.54 -8.14 -16.00
N VAL A 330 -5.66 -9.03 -15.50
CA VAL A 330 -6.04 -10.34 -14.97
C VAL A 330 -6.99 -10.22 -13.77
N ALA A 331 -6.65 -9.35 -12.80
CA ALA A 331 -7.49 -9.10 -11.64
C ALA A 331 -8.87 -8.57 -12.04
N ASN A 332 -8.92 -7.54 -12.91
CA ASN A 332 -10.18 -6.96 -13.36
C ASN A 332 -11.03 -7.96 -14.15
N GLN A 333 -10.43 -8.79 -15.02
CA GLN A 333 -11.13 -9.85 -15.72
C GLN A 333 -11.73 -10.88 -14.74
N GLY A 334 -10.98 -11.29 -13.73
CA GLY A 334 -11.45 -12.19 -12.68
C GLY A 334 -12.65 -11.62 -11.93
N PHE A 335 -12.59 -10.34 -11.52
CA PHE A 335 -13.70 -9.66 -10.85
C PHE A 335 -14.93 -9.47 -11.75
N ILE A 336 -14.74 -9.14 -13.04
CA ILE A 336 -15.84 -9.03 -14.00
C ILE A 336 -16.51 -10.38 -14.20
N LEU A 337 -15.74 -11.45 -14.30
CA LEU A 337 -16.30 -12.82 -14.38
C LEU A 337 -17.11 -13.14 -13.12
N ASN A 338 -16.58 -12.86 -11.93
CA ASN A 338 -17.29 -13.04 -10.67
C ASN A 338 -18.57 -12.19 -10.63
N LEU A 339 -18.55 -10.96 -11.14
CA LEU A 339 -19.73 -10.10 -11.25
C LEU A 339 -20.79 -10.72 -12.17
N ILE A 340 -20.39 -11.20 -13.35
CA ILE A 340 -21.30 -11.86 -14.29
C ILE A 340 -21.91 -13.12 -13.69
N ILE A 341 -21.09 -14.00 -13.09
CA ILE A 341 -21.56 -15.22 -12.42
C ILE A 341 -22.55 -14.84 -11.30
N SER A 342 -22.26 -13.83 -10.51
CA SER A 342 -23.14 -13.34 -9.44
C SER A 342 -24.47 -12.80 -9.99
N VAL A 343 -24.46 -12.00 -11.06
CA VAL A 343 -25.68 -11.49 -11.73
C VAL A 343 -26.52 -12.65 -12.23
N VAL A 344 -25.90 -13.60 -12.94
CA VAL A 344 -26.59 -14.80 -13.46
C VAL A 344 -27.20 -15.63 -12.33
N THR A 345 -26.45 -15.82 -11.25
CA THR A 345 -26.91 -16.57 -10.06
C THR A 345 -28.13 -15.89 -9.42
N VAL A 346 -28.06 -14.57 -9.19
CA VAL A 346 -29.17 -13.79 -8.63
C VAL A 346 -30.41 -13.86 -9.52
N VAL A 347 -30.24 -13.69 -10.83
CA VAL A 347 -31.35 -13.80 -11.79
C VAL A 347 -31.95 -15.21 -11.78
N ALA A 348 -31.12 -16.25 -11.76
CA ALA A 348 -31.58 -17.66 -11.71
C ALA A 348 -32.42 -17.92 -10.43
N ILE A 349 -31.98 -17.40 -9.29
CA ILE A 349 -32.73 -17.51 -8.04
C ILE A 349 -34.08 -16.81 -8.14
N LEU A 350 -34.12 -15.62 -8.71
CA LEU A 350 -35.36 -14.87 -8.93
C LEU A 350 -36.32 -15.63 -9.86
N LEU A 351 -35.79 -16.25 -10.91
CA LEU A 351 -36.58 -17.12 -11.82
C LEU A 351 -37.21 -18.30 -11.07
N PHE A 352 -36.46 -18.88 -10.15
CA PHE A 352 -36.94 -20.03 -9.35
C PHE A 352 -38.04 -19.62 -8.35
N PHE A 353 -37.85 -18.52 -7.60
CA PHE A 353 -38.79 -18.12 -6.55
C PHE A 353 -40.04 -17.39 -7.06
N ILE A 354 -39.91 -16.59 -8.12
CA ILE A 354 -41.00 -15.67 -8.58
C ILE A 354 -41.54 -16.09 -9.94
N GLY A 355 -40.86 -17.03 -10.60
CA GLY A 355 -41.20 -17.48 -11.96
C GLY A 355 -40.54 -16.64 -13.05
N PHE A 356 -40.48 -17.21 -14.26
CA PHE A 356 -39.67 -16.75 -15.36
C PHE A 356 -39.89 -15.27 -15.73
N LYS A 357 -41.17 -14.83 -15.92
CA LYS A 357 -41.47 -13.48 -16.37
C LYS A 357 -41.15 -12.41 -15.33
N ASN A 358 -41.53 -12.66 -14.08
CA ASN A 358 -41.31 -11.71 -13.00
C ASN A 358 -39.83 -11.71 -12.57
N GLY A 359 -39.13 -12.84 -12.61
CA GLY A 359 -37.73 -12.95 -12.29
C GLY A 359 -36.83 -12.14 -13.23
N ILE A 360 -37.06 -12.25 -14.57
CA ILE A 360 -36.30 -11.44 -15.54
C ILE A 360 -36.60 -9.95 -15.35
N LEU A 361 -37.86 -9.60 -15.07
CA LEU A 361 -38.25 -8.22 -14.86
C LEU A 361 -37.54 -7.58 -13.65
N ILE A 362 -37.46 -8.28 -12.53
CA ILE A 362 -36.76 -7.81 -11.33
C ILE A 362 -35.25 -7.83 -11.57
N GLY A 363 -34.73 -8.88 -12.16
CA GLY A 363 -33.30 -9.01 -12.50
C GLY A 363 -32.79 -7.95 -13.47
N SER A 364 -33.62 -7.46 -14.40
CA SER A 364 -33.25 -6.35 -15.28
C SER A 364 -32.99 -5.05 -14.52
N GLY A 365 -33.70 -4.80 -13.41
CA GLY A 365 -33.47 -3.63 -12.54
C GLY A 365 -32.07 -3.63 -11.91
N LEU A 366 -31.53 -4.80 -11.63
CA LEU A 366 -30.14 -4.96 -11.18
C LEU A 366 -29.15 -4.46 -12.24
N VAL A 367 -29.33 -4.94 -13.49
CA VAL A 367 -28.48 -4.56 -14.61
C VAL A 367 -28.51 -3.05 -14.86
N PHE A 368 -29.69 -2.43 -14.89
CA PHE A 368 -29.81 -0.99 -15.05
C PHE A 368 -29.14 -0.20 -13.91
N SER A 369 -29.24 -0.69 -12.68
CA SER A 369 -28.59 -0.06 -11.53
C SER A 369 -27.06 -0.10 -11.65
N ILE A 370 -26.50 -1.23 -12.09
CA ILE A 370 -25.05 -1.37 -12.33
C ILE A 370 -24.60 -0.39 -13.43
N PHE A 371 -25.27 -0.36 -14.59
CA PHE A 371 -24.87 0.52 -15.68
C PHE A 371 -25.01 2.01 -15.31
N ALA A 372 -26.05 2.39 -14.57
CA ALA A 372 -26.19 3.75 -14.05
C ALA A 372 -25.06 4.11 -13.07
N THR A 373 -24.62 3.14 -12.27
CA THR A 373 -23.48 3.32 -11.36
C THR A 373 -22.18 3.55 -12.14
N LEU A 374 -21.92 2.78 -13.21
CA LEU A 374 -20.74 2.98 -14.06
C LEU A 374 -20.71 4.38 -14.71
N ILE A 375 -21.88 4.94 -15.10
CA ILE A 375 -21.95 6.30 -15.63
C ILE A 375 -21.50 7.34 -14.58
N VAL A 376 -21.95 7.19 -13.33
CA VAL A 376 -21.56 8.10 -12.26
C VAL A 376 -20.10 7.89 -11.87
N MET A 377 -19.61 6.67 -11.83
CA MET A 377 -18.18 6.38 -11.59
C MET A 377 -17.29 7.10 -12.61
N LEU A 378 -17.62 7.01 -13.90
CA LEU A 378 -16.88 7.73 -14.95
C LEU A 378 -16.93 9.25 -14.73
N SER A 379 -18.10 9.80 -14.41
CA SER A 379 -18.25 11.24 -14.18
C SER A 379 -17.49 11.77 -12.96
N GLN A 380 -17.25 10.93 -11.97
CA GLN A 380 -16.49 11.25 -10.75
C GLN A 380 -15.00 10.84 -10.84
N GLY A 381 -14.56 10.29 -11.96
CA GLY A 381 -13.17 9.83 -12.13
C GLY A 381 -12.83 8.57 -11.31
N ILE A 382 -13.81 7.80 -10.86
CA ILE A 382 -13.58 6.55 -10.13
C ILE A 382 -13.24 5.45 -11.12
N ALA A 383 -12.02 4.91 -11.05
CA ALA A 383 -11.55 3.85 -11.91
C ALA A 383 -12.19 2.48 -11.59
N LEU A 384 -12.14 1.58 -12.56
CA LEU A 384 -12.39 0.15 -12.34
C LEU A 384 -11.17 -0.44 -11.65
N GLN A 385 -11.36 -0.87 -10.40
CA GLN A 385 -10.31 -1.46 -9.57
C GLN A 385 -10.96 -2.39 -8.53
N ARG A 386 -10.15 -3.17 -7.82
CA ARG A 386 -10.65 -4.21 -6.90
C ARG A 386 -11.74 -3.73 -5.94
N MET A 387 -11.58 -2.53 -5.33
CA MET A 387 -12.53 -2.01 -4.34
C MET A 387 -13.87 -1.60 -4.99
N SER A 388 -13.83 -0.95 -6.16
CA SER A 388 -15.03 -0.53 -6.87
C SER A 388 -15.82 -1.73 -7.42
N LEU A 389 -15.14 -2.76 -7.93
CA LEU A 389 -15.77 -3.98 -8.44
C LEU A 389 -16.34 -4.83 -7.30
N ALA A 390 -15.60 -5.00 -6.19
CA ALA A 390 -16.11 -5.64 -4.98
C ALA A 390 -17.35 -4.91 -4.44
N ALA A 391 -17.35 -3.58 -4.46
CA ALA A 391 -18.50 -2.77 -4.07
C ALA A 391 -19.76 -3.05 -4.88
N ILE A 392 -19.63 -3.21 -6.20
CA ILE A 392 -20.75 -3.57 -7.09
C ILE A 392 -21.28 -4.97 -6.72
N ILE A 393 -20.39 -5.95 -6.46
CA ILE A 393 -20.79 -7.31 -6.08
C ILE A 393 -21.52 -7.30 -4.72
N ILE A 394 -21.01 -6.55 -3.73
CA ILE A 394 -21.69 -6.39 -2.43
C ILE A 394 -23.04 -5.72 -2.59
N ALA A 395 -23.08 -4.62 -3.34
CA ALA A 395 -24.32 -3.88 -3.58
C ALA A 395 -25.36 -4.75 -4.29
N MET A 396 -24.94 -5.65 -5.19
CA MET A 396 -25.82 -6.46 -6.03
C MET A 396 -26.86 -7.25 -5.21
N GLY A 397 -26.46 -7.84 -4.08
CA GLY A 397 -27.39 -8.51 -3.19
C GLY A 397 -28.49 -7.57 -2.66
N MET A 398 -28.13 -6.32 -2.38
CA MET A 398 -29.04 -5.31 -1.84
C MET A 398 -29.85 -4.56 -2.93
N LEU A 399 -29.33 -4.58 -4.18
CA LEU A 399 -29.96 -3.86 -5.31
C LEU A 399 -31.31 -4.43 -5.70
N VAL A 400 -31.46 -5.74 -5.60
CA VAL A 400 -32.66 -6.45 -6.00
C VAL A 400 -33.82 -6.27 -4.98
N ASP A 401 -33.51 -6.04 -3.72
CA ASP A 401 -34.48 -5.98 -2.63
C ASP A 401 -35.58 -4.96 -2.83
N ASN A 402 -35.25 -3.76 -3.29
CA ASN A 402 -36.22 -2.70 -3.51
C ASN A 402 -37.24 -3.13 -4.59
N ALA A 403 -36.78 -3.73 -5.68
CA ALA A 403 -37.62 -4.22 -6.76
C ALA A 403 -38.47 -5.42 -6.32
N ILE A 404 -37.94 -6.33 -5.49
CA ILE A 404 -38.67 -7.45 -4.91
C ILE A 404 -39.87 -6.95 -4.10
N VAL A 405 -39.63 -6.01 -3.15
CA VAL A 405 -40.69 -5.50 -2.26
C VAL A 405 -41.79 -4.78 -3.03
N VAL A 406 -41.45 -3.93 -4.00
CA VAL A 406 -42.43 -3.24 -4.84
C VAL A 406 -43.21 -4.22 -5.71
N SER A 407 -42.53 -5.19 -6.33
CA SER A 407 -43.15 -6.20 -7.19
C SER A 407 -44.09 -7.10 -6.41
N ASP A 408 -43.63 -7.63 -5.28
CA ASP A 408 -44.46 -8.50 -4.41
C ASP A 408 -45.69 -7.77 -3.90
N SER A 409 -45.55 -6.53 -3.41
CA SER A 409 -46.67 -5.69 -2.98
C SER A 409 -47.67 -5.42 -4.11
N ALA A 410 -47.18 -5.20 -5.35
CA ALA A 410 -48.05 -5.01 -6.51
C ALA A 410 -48.80 -6.30 -6.88
N LEU A 411 -48.12 -7.46 -6.83
CA LEU A 411 -48.72 -8.76 -7.08
C LEU A 411 -49.79 -9.12 -6.06
N VAL A 412 -49.48 -8.94 -4.75
CA VAL A 412 -50.46 -9.15 -3.65
C VAL A 412 -51.69 -8.25 -3.81
N ASN A 413 -51.49 -6.96 -4.16
CA ASN A 413 -52.62 -6.06 -4.41
C ASN A 413 -53.48 -6.49 -5.63
N MET A 414 -52.85 -7.05 -6.67
CA MET A 414 -53.58 -7.59 -7.82
C MET A 414 -54.34 -8.87 -7.43
N GLN A 415 -53.77 -9.77 -6.63
CA GLN A 415 -54.44 -10.96 -6.10
C GLN A 415 -55.63 -10.62 -5.17
N ARG A 416 -55.55 -9.45 -4.48
CA ARG A 416 -56.69 -8.88 -3.72
C ARG A 416 -57.81 -8.31 -4.62
N GLY A 417 -57.71 -8.48 -5.95
CA GLY A 417 -58.74 -8.02 -6.91
C GLY A 417 -58.61 -6.57 -7.39
N MET A 418 -57.56 -5.86 -7.04
CA MET A 418 -57.37 -4.46 -7.48
C MET A 418 -57.05 -4.40 -8.99
N ARG A 419 -57.50 -3.38 -9.69
CA ARG A 419 -57.11 -3.07 -11.06
C ARG A 419 -55.57 -2.90 -11.15
N LYS A 420 -54.94 -3.51 -12.15
CA LYS A 420 -53.48 -3.54 -12.32
C LYS A 420 -52.79 -2.19 -12.03
N ARG A 421 -53.23 -1.13 -12.67
CA ARG A 421 -52.65 0.21 -12.50
C ARG A 421 -52.81 0.75 -11.09
N VAL A 422 -53.95 0.52 -10.46
CA VAL A 422 -54.22 0.95 -9.07
C VAL A 422 -53.37 0.13 -8.09
N ALA A 423 -53.24 -1.15 -8.32
CA ALA A 423 -52.43 -2.04 -7.52
C ALA A 423 -50.94 -1.62 -7.51
N ILE A 424 -50.40 -1.27 -8.71
CA ILE A 424 -49.02 -0.78 -8.87
C ILE A 424 -48.83 0.55 -8.16
N LEU A 425 -49.74 1.54 -8.38
CA LEU A 425 -49.64 2.85 -7.74
C LEU A 425 -49.73 2.77 -6.21
N ARG A 426 -50.61 1.90 -5.70
CA ARG A 426 -50.77 1.69 -4.26
C ARG A 426 -49.51 1.02 -3.69
N ALA A 427 -48.93 0.02 -4.32
CA ALA A 427 -47.68 -0.62 -3.93
C ALA A 427 -46.53 0.39 -3.87
N CYS A 428 -46.33 1.20 -4.91
CA CYS A 428 -45.29 2.23 -4.94
C CYS A 428 -45.52 3.30 -3.86
N SER A 429 -46.77 3.68 -3.58
CA SER A 429 -47.11 4.68 -2.59
C SER A 429 -46.82 4.24 -1.16
N SER A 430 -47.15 2.97 -0.83
CA SER A 430 -46.96 2.43 0.50
C SER A 430 -45.50 2.12 0.81
N THR A 431 -44.70 1.71 -0.21
CA THR A 431 -43.35 1.24 0.03
C THR A 431 -42.25 2.29 -0.25
N SER A 432 -42.56 3.39 -0.99
CA SER A 432 -41.52 4.33 -1.44
C SER A 432 -40.72 4.98 -0.30
N LEU A 433 -41.40 5.47 0.76
CA LEU A 433 -40.72 6.13 1.87
C LEU A 433 -39.96 5.16 2.80
N PRO A 434 -40.55 4.04 3.22
CA PRO A 434 -39.81 3.04 3.99
C PRO A 434 -38.58 2.49 3.27
N LEU A 435 -38.68 2.24 1.95
CA LEU A 435 -37.53 1.78 1.14
C LEU A 435 -36.46 2.86 0.98
N LEU A 436 -36.84 4.14 0.83
CA LEU A 436 -35.86 5.24 0.79
C LEU A 436 -35.10 5.32 2.13
N ALA A 437 -35.84 5.36 3.23
CA ALA A 437 -35.25 5.42 4.55
C ALA A 437 -34.30 4.24 4.79
N ALA A 438 -34.73 3.03 4.46
CA ALA A 438 -33.91 1.82 4.56
C ALA A 438 -32.65 1.89 3.66
N THR A 439 -32.77 2.44 2.45
CA THR A 439 -31.64 2.63 1.53
C THR A 439 -30.64 3.65 2.07
N VAL A 440 -31.13 4.80 2.55
CA VAL A 440 -30.26 5.83 3.15
C VAL A 440 -29.57 5.31 4.41
N ILE A 441 -30.30 4.56 5.27
CA ILE A 441 -29.70 3.94 6.45
C ILE A 441 -28.60 2.95 6.04
N ALA A 442 -28.83 2.13 5.02
CA ALA A 442 -27.81 1.18 4.53
C ALA A 442 -26.56 1.90 4.02
N ILE A 443 -26.70 3.08 3.40
CA ILE A 443 -25.56 3.92 3.00
C ILE A 443 -24.84 4.49 4.23
N LEU A 444 -25.61 4.98 5.22
CA LEU A 444 -25.07 5.59 6.44
C LEU A 444 -24.25 4.62 7.30
N THR A 445 -24.51 3.30 7.23
CA THR A 445 -23.68 2.33 7.94
C THR A 445 -22.22 2.31 7.46
N PHE A 446 -21.95 2.70 6.21
CA PHE A 446 -20.60 2.82 5.66
C PHE A 446 -19.96 4.19 5.89
N LEU A 447 -20.71 5.18 6.38
CA LEU A 447 -20.22 6.55 6.57
C LEU A 447 -18.95 6.67 7.44
N PRO A 448 -18.79 5.89 8.53
CA PRO A 448 -17.56 5.92 9.33
C PRO A 448 -16.29 5.59 8.53
N ILE A 449 -16.39 4.69 7.55
CA ILE A 449 -15.27 4.36 6.66
C ILE A 449 -14.96 5.53 5.72
N TYR A 450 -15.99 6.13 5.13
CA TYR A 450 -15.84 7.23 4.16
C TYR A 450 -15.17 8.47 4.77
N TYR A 451 -15.51 8.81 6.02
CA TYR A 451 -14.93 9.95 6.72
C TYR A 451 -13.64 9.63 7.48
N SER A 452 -13.20 8.38 7.49
CA SER A 452 -11.93 8.01 8.13
C SER A 452 -10.77 8.67 7.38
N PRO A 453 -9.96 9.53 8.03
CA PRO A 453 -8.82 10.19 7.39
C PRO A 453 -7.61 9.28 7.19
N HIS A 454 -7.68 8.05 7.68
CA HIS A 454 -6.62 7.07 7.55
C HIS A 454 -6.51 6.56 6.11
N ILE A 455 -5.31 6.10 5.69
CA ILE A 455 -5.06 5.53 4.35
C ILE A 455 -6.07 4.42 4.00
N THR A 456 -6.43 3.58 4.98
CA THR A 456 -7.45 2.54 4.79
C THR A 456 -8.84 3.10 4.48
N GLY A 457 -9.19 4.28 5.00
CA GLY A 457 -10.41 5.00 4.64
C GLY A 457 -10.37 5.52 3.20
N GLU A 458 -9.23 6.05 2.76
CA GLU A 458 -9.04 6.47 1.36
C GLU A 458 -9.16 5.28 0.39
N LEU A 459 -8.51 4.15 0.69
CA LEU A 459 -8.60 2.91 -0.09
C LEU A 459 -10.05 2.41 -0.24
N LEU A 460 -10.86 2.47 0.81
CA LEU A 460 -12.26 2.04 0.78
C LEU A 460 -13.25 3.15 0.40
N SER A 461 -12.82 4.37 0.19
CA SER A 461 -13.71 5.50 -0.14
C SER A 461 -14.53 5.22 -1.40
N SER A 462 -13.88 4.67 -2.43
CA SER A 462 -14.53 4.27 -3.68
C SER A 462 -15.59 3.17 -3.47
N LEU A 463 -15.34 2.22 -2.57
CA LEU A 463 -16.31 1.19 -2.18
C LEU A 463 -17.59 1.82 -1.62
N VAL A 464 -17.45 2.78 -0.70
CA VAL A 464 -18.62 3.44 -0.07
C VAL A 464 -19.40 4.25 -1.09
N VAL A 465 -18.74 5.02 -1.96
CA VAL A 465 -19.40 5.81 -3.01
C VAL A 465 -20.14 4.91 -3.99
N VAL A 466 -19.49 3.84 -4.47
CA VAL A 466 -20.09 2.92 -5.43
C VAL A 466 -21.30 2.19 -4.85
N ILE A 467 -21.23 1.70 -3.61
CA ILE A 467 -22.38 1.12 -2.91
C ILE A 467 -23.51 2.15 -2.78
N GLY A 468 -23.19 3.37 -2.32
CA GLY A 468 -24.16 4.43 -2.12
C GLY A 468 -24.91 4.80 -3.40
N VAL A 469 -24.18 5.03 -4.48
CA VAL A 469 -24.74 5.36 -5.80
C VAL A 469 -25.59 4.20 -6.34
N SER A 470 -25.09 2.98 -6.24
CA SER A 470 -25.80 1.77 -6.70
C SER A 470 -27.13 1.60 -5.98
N LEU A 471 -27.14 1.73 -4.65
CA LEU A 471 -28.35 1.58 -3.84
C LEU A 471 -29.37 2.68 -4.14
N MET A 472 -28.94 3.92 -4.36
CA MET A 472 -29.84 5.02 -4.75
C MET A 472 -30.48 4.76 -6.10
N PHE A 473 -29.71 4.29 -7.10
CA PHE A 473 -30.29 3.91 -8.40
C PHE A 473 -31.23 2.71 -8.29
N SER A 474 -30.94 1.74 -7.45
CA SER A 474 -31.86 0.63 -7.16
C SER A 474 -33.23 1.14 -6.69
N TRP A 475 -33.25 2.09 -5.76
CA TRP A 475 -34.51 2.71 -5.28
C TRP A 475 -35.21 3.48 -6.41
N VAL A 476 -34.48 4.24 -7.24
CA VAL A 476 -35.06 4.96 -8.38
C VAL A 476 -35.68 3.99 -9.40
N PHE A 477 -34.97 2.91 -9.77
CA PHE A 477 -35.46 1.93 -10.72
C PHE A 477 -36.60 1.05 -10.17
N ALA A 478 -36.58 0.78 -8.86
CA ALA A 478 -37.70 0.13 -8.19
C ALA A 478 -39.02 0.92 -8.29
N LEU A 479 -38.97 2.27 -8.42
CA LEU A 479 -40.12 3.15 -8.53
C LEU A 479 -40.39 3.62 -9.97
N THR A 480 -39.52 3.35 -10.94
CA THR A 480 -39.67 3.77 -12.35
C THR A 480 -39.74 2.59 -13.30
N GLN A 481 -38.67 1.84 -13.41
CA GLN A 481 -38.53 0.68 -14.30
C GLN A 481 -39.42 -0.50 -13.86
N THR A 482 -39.36 -0.89 -12.58
CA THR A 482 -40.12 -2.05 -12.09
C THR A 482 -41.64 -1.87 -12.24
N PRO A 483 -42.29 -0.75 -11.86
CA PRO A 483 -43.69 -0.51 -12.12
C PRO A 483 -44.03 -0.52 -13.61
N PHE A 484 -43.19 0.08 -14.44
CA PHE A 484 -43.39 0.09 -15.90
C PHE A 484 -43.38 -1.33 -16.48
N PHE A 485 -42.41 -2.16 -16.11
CA PHE A 485 -42.32 -3.54 -16.58
C PHE A 485 -43.44 -4.42 -16.03
N ILE A 486 -43.89 -4.22 -14.79
CA ILE A 486 -45.05 -4.89 -14.24
C ILE A 486 -46.27 -4.52 -15.08
N GLN A 487 -46.47 -3.25 -15.43
CA GLN A 487 -47.61 -2.81 -16.24
C GLN A 487 -47.61 -3.43 -17.63
N GLU A 488 -46.45 -3.57 -18.28
CA GLU A 488 -46.40 -4.07 -19.68
C GLU A 488 -46.42 -5.62 -19.75
N PHE A 489 -45.62 -6.28 -18.90
CA PHE A 489 -45.30 -7.72 -19.11
C PHE A 489 -46.00 -8.67 -18.16
N VAL A 490 -46.49 -8.22 -16.99
CA VAL A 490 -47.15 -9.08 -16.00
C VAL A 490 -48.64 -9.24 -16.39
N ARG A 491 -49.15 -10.47 -16.41
CA ARG A 491 -50.56 -10.76 -16.66
C ARG A 491 -51.38 -10.52 -15.37
N ARG A 492 -52.67 -10.22 -15.54
CA ARG A 492 -53.62 -10.19 -14.42
C ARG A 492 -53.83 -11.61 -13.91
N PRO A 493 -53.98 -11.83 -12.58
CA PRO A 493 -54.36 -13.10 -12.01
C PRO A 493 -55.67 -13.62 -12.60
N ARG A 494 -55.79 -14.92 -12.82
CA ARG A 494 -57.05 -15.55 -13.25
C ARG A 494 -58.07 -15.55 -12.15
N PRO A 495 -59.37 -15.59 -12.44
CA PRO A 495 -60.41 -15.65 -11.41
C PRO A 495 -60.26 -16.75 -10.39
N ASP A 496 -59.70 -17.89 -10.77
CA ASP A 496 -59.42 -19.04 -9.87
C ASP A 496 -58.26 -18.71 -8.89
N GLU A 497 -57.24 -17.94 -9.36
CA GLU A 497 -56.11 -17.46 -8.52
C GLU A 497 -56.54 -16.38 -7.53
N LEU A 498 -57.57 -15.64 -7.81
CA LEU A 498 -58.16 -14.62 -6.92
C LEU A 498 -58.92 -15.26 -5.72
N LYS A 499 -59.39 -16.52 -5.88
CA LYS A 499 -60.09 -17.25 -4.81
C LYS A 499 -59.15 -18.03 -3.90
N ALA A 500 -57.91 -18.22 -4.30
CA ALA A 500 -56.93 -18.90 -3.47
C ALA A 500 -56.58 -18.05 -2.20
N ALA A 501 -56.65 -18.67 -1.05
CA ALA A 501 -56.25 -17.99 0.18
C ALA A 501 -54.77 -17.58 0.13
N LEU A 502 -54.54 -16.27 0.28
CA LEU A 502 -53.17 -15.67 0.34
C LEU A 502 -52.41 -16.30 1.52
N PHE A 503 -51.20 -16.77 1.24
CA PHE A 503 -50.32 -17.39 2.23
C PHE A 503 -50.89 -18.65 2.91
N ALA A 504 -51.68 -19.48 2.18
CA ALA A 504 -52.15 -20.78 2.62
C ALA A 504 -51.16 -21.88 2.22
N GLY A 505 -51.03 -22.91 3.08
CA GLY A 505 -50.24 -24.10 2.81
C GLY A 505 -49.52 -24.61 4.05
N LYS A 506 -49.17 -25.89 4.07
CA LYS A 506 -48.55 -26.57 5.20
C LYS A 506 -47.30 -25.88 5.78
N TYR A 507 -46.52 -25.20 4.91
CA TYR A 507 -45.34 -24.46 5.36
C TYR A 507 -45.70 -23.20 6.12
N TYR A 508 -46.66 -22.42 5.65
CA TYR A 508 -47.12 -21.20 6.32
C TYR A 508 -47.83 -21.54 7.62
N ASP A 509 -48.58 -22.67 7.70
CA ASP A 509 -49.28 -23.07 8.90
C ASP A 509 -48.30 -23.55 10.01
N LYS A 510 -47.25 -24.29 9.61
CA LYS A 510 -46.16 -24.65 10.55
C LYS A 510 -45.42 -23.39 11.02
N PHE A 511 -45.16 -22.47 10.15
CA PHE A 511 -44.49 -21.20 10.51
C PHE A 511 -45.35 -20.34 11.43
N ARG A 512 -46.67 -20.24 11.15
CA ARG A 512 -47.61 -19.59 12.10
C ARG A 512 -47.59 -20.23 13.48
N SER A 513 -47.59 -21.55 13.54
CA SER A 513 -47.54 -22.30 14.81
C SER A 513 -46.24 -22.03 15.57
N ALA A 514 -45.08 -22.01 14.85
CA ALA A 514 -43.78 -21.63 15.41
C ALA A 514 -43.79 -20.19 15.95
N LEU A 515 -44.31 -19.22 15.19
CA LEU A 515 -44.44 -17.83 15.62
C LEU A 515 -45.29 -17.67 16.85
N ARG A 516 -46.46 -18.36 16.90
CA ARG A 516 -47.32 -18.37 18.09
C ARG A 516 -46.62 -18.92 19.32
N TRP A 517 -45.85 -19.97 19.16
CA TRP A 517 -45.04 -20.57 20.24
C TRP A 517 -43.96 -19.55 20.72
N VAL A 518 -43.24 -18.88 19.81
CA VAL A 518 -42.20 -17.87 20.10
C VAL A 518 -42.81 -16.67 20.84
N ILE A 519 -43.95 -16.17 20.41
CA ILE A 519 -44.62 -15.01 21.04
C ILE A 519 -45.13 -15.41 22.43
N ARG A 520 -45.63 -16.65 22.59
CA ARG A 520 -46.06 -17.18 23.88
C ARG A 520 -44.91 -17.30 24.88
N HIS A 521 -43.75 -17.78 24.42
CA HIS A 521 -42.55 -17.97 25.25
C HIS A 521 -41.49 -16.87 25.00
N ARG A 522 -41.89 -15.62 24.77
CA ARG A 522 -41.04 -14.49 24.39
C ARG A 522 -39.82 -14.29 25.29
N TYR A 523 -39.94 -14.45 26.58
CA TYR A 523 -38.82 -14.30 27.52
C TYR A 523 -37.78 -15.41 27.36
N ALA A 524 -38.24 -16.66 27.17
CA ALA A 524 -37.35 -17.79 26.89
C ALA A 524 -36.61 -17.61 25.53
N THR A 525 -37.33 -17.14 24.52
CA THR A 525 -36.74 -16.86 23.20
C THR A 525 -35.64 -15.77 23.27
N ILE A 526 -35.91 -14.67 23.98
CA ILE A 526 -34.93 -13.60 24.17
C ILE A 526 -33.76 -14.07 25.04
N GLY A 527 -34.06 -14.88 26.11
CA GLY A 527 -33.00 -15.46 26.93
C GLY A 527 -32.06 -16.37 26.14
N CYS A 528 -32.61 -17.26 25.31
CA CYS A 528 -31.82 -18.10 24.41
C CYS A 528 -30.97 -17.26 23.45
N MET A 529 -31.51 -16.20 22.87
CA MET A 529 -30.80 -15.28 22.00
C MET A 529 -29.61 -14.59 22.72
N VAL A 530 -29.83 -14.11 23.96
CA VAL A 530 -28.75 -13.49 24.76
C VAL A 530 -27.64 -14.50 25.04
N VAL A 531 -28.00 -15.74 25.39
CA VAL A 531 -27.01 -16.81 25.59
C VAL A 531 -26.21 -17.08 24.32
N MET A 532 -26.88 -17.19 23.17
CA MET A 532 -26.19 -17.37 21.88
C MET A 532 -25.26 -16.18 21.57
N LEU A 533 -25.67 -14.95 21.87
CA LEU A 533 -24.84 -13.76 21.67
C LEU A 533 -23.60 -13.79 22.58
N VAL A 534 -23.74 -14.14 23.84
CA VAL A 534 -22.60 -14.27 24.78
C VAL A 534 -21.64 -15.35 24.32
N LEU A 535 -22.14 -16.52 23.90
CA LEU A 535 -21.33 -17.60 23.35
C LEU A 535 -20.59 -17.15 22.07
N SER A 536 -21.28 -16.42 21.20
CA SER A 536 -20.68 -15.83 20.00
C SER A 536 -19.56 -14.84 20.36
N ALA A 537 -19.82 -13.91 21.28
CA ALA A 537 -18.79 -12.96 21.71
C ALA A 537 -17.57 -13.66 22.33
N TRP A 538 -17.80 -14.74 23.09
CA TRP A 538 -16.71 -15.57 23.61
C TRP A 538 -15.93 -16.29 22.51
N SER A 539 -16.61 -16.76 21.47
CA SER A 539 -15.98 -17.47 20.33
C SER A 539 -15.09 -16.57 19.47
N PHE A 540 -15.28 -15.23 19.48
CA PHE A 540 -14.36 -14.28 18.82
C PHE A 540 -12.93 -14.33 19.36
N LYS A 541 -12.71 -14.92 20.54
CA LYS A 541 -11.36 -15.14 21.06
C LYS A 541 -10.56 -16.13 20.22
N PHE A 542 -11.24 -17.06 19.55
CA PHE A 542 -10.61 -18.12 18.75
C PHE A 542 -10.46 -17.75 17.26
N ILE A 543 -10.98 -16.60 16.83
CA ILE A 543 -10.89 -16.13 15.45
C ILE A 543 -9.57 -15.34 15.30
N PRO A 544 -8.71 -15.72 14.36
CA PRO A 544 -7.47 -14.98 14.09
C PRO A 544 -7.78 -13.54 13.66
N LYS A 545 -6.96 -12.59 14.10
CA LYS A 545 -7.15 -11.18 13.81
C LYS A 545 -5.98 -10.68 12.96
N VAL A 546 -6.23 -10.49 11.67
CA VAL A 546 -5.26 -9.95 10.72
C VAL A 546 -5.83 -8.66 10.13
N PHE A 547 -5.05 -7.58 10.14
CA PHE A 547 -5.55 -6.27 9.72
C PHE A 547 -5.90 -6.25 8.23
N VAL A 548 -4.93 -6.58 7.38
CA VAL A 548 -5.08 -6.72 5.92
C VAL A 548 -4.47 -8.04 5.50
N PRO A 549 -5.20 -8.90 4.77
CA PRO A 549 -4.67 -10.18 4.34
C PRO A 549 -3.60 -10.01 3.25
N ALA A 550 -2.64 -10.94 3.22
CA ALA A 550 -1.67 -11.04 2.14
C ALA A 550 -2.36 -11.44 0.83
N LEU A 551 -1.84 -10.93 -0.29
CA LEU A 551 -2.35 -11.23 -1.63
C LEU A 551 -1.81 -12.55 -2.17
N ASP A 552 -2.58 -13.18 -3.03
CA ASP A 552 -2.19 -14.41 -3.73
C ASP A 552 -1.57 -14.06 -5.10
N LYS A 553 -0.30 -13.66 -5.08
CA LYS A 553 0.46 -13.32 -6.27
C LYS A 553 1.49 -14.40 -6.62
N GLN A 554 1.94 -14.39 -7.88
CA GLN A 554 3.03 -15.25 -8.36
C GLN A 554 4.39 -14.85 -7.80
N TYR A 555 4.45 -13.72 -7.10
CA TYR A 555 5.67 -13.08 -6.60
C TYR A 555 5.73 -13.07 -5.08
N PHE A 556 6.94 -13.16 -4.56
CA PHE A 556 7.27 -12.85 -3.16
C PHE A 556 8.71 -12.34 -3.08
N THR A 557 9.06 -11.66 -1.99
CA THR A 557 10.41 -11.11 -1.80
C THR A 557 11.08 -11.73 -0.58
N LEU A 558 12.42 -11.80 -0.65
CA LEU A 558 13.27 -12.07 0.50
C LEU A 558 14.16 -10.85 0.71
N ASP A 559 14.09 -10.26 1.89
CA ASP A 559 15.05 -9.26 2.33
C ASP A 559 16.10 -9.94 3.18
N MET A 560 17.36 -9.58 2.97
CA MET A 560 18.51 -10.14 3.65
C MET A 560 19.39 -9.02 4.20
N TRP A 561 19.80 -9.14 5.46
CA TRP A 561 20.80 -8.26 6.08
C TRP A 561 21.93 -9.10 6.66
N LEU A 562 23.14 -8.79 6.27
CA LEU A 562 24.36 -9.23 6.93
C LEU A 562 24.72 -8.29 8.10
N PRO A 563 25.63 -8.65 9.00
CA PRO A 563 26.09 -7.77 10.04
C PRO A 563 26.55 -6.40 9.50
N GLU A 564 26.31 -5.34 10.25
CA GLU A 564 26.71 -3.99 9.87
C GLU A 564 28.24 -3.91 9.68
N GLY A 565 28.67 -3.15 8.67
CA GLY A 565 30.07 -3.08 8.25
C GLY A 565 30.49 -4.14 7.21
N THR A 566 29.60 -5.07 6.84
CA THR A 566 29.89 -6.04 5.75
C THR A 566 30.03 -5.32 4.42
N ARG A 567 31.06 -5.67 3.65
CA ARG A 567 31.30 -5.13 2.30
C ARG A 567 30.22 -5.62 1.34
N ILE A 568 29.91 -4.78 0.35
CA ILE A 568 28.87 -5.10 -0.65
C ILE A 568 29.24 -6.33 -1.49
N GLU A 569 30.53 -6.63 -1.68
CA GLU A 569 30.99 -7.81 -2.40
C GLU A 569 30.64 -9.12 -1.66
N GLU A 570 30.77 -9.14 -0.33
CA GLU A 570 30.37 -10.31 0.48
C GLU A 570 28.85 -10.48 0.51
N THR A 571 28.13 -9.36 0.58
CA THR A 571 26.66 -9.36 0.48
C THR A 571 26.21 -9.88 -0.90
N ASP A 572 26.88 -9.45 -1.97
CA ASP A 572 26.64 -9.89 -3.34
C ASP A 572 26.91 -11.40 -3.50
N LYS A 573 28.01 -11.90 -2.95
CA LYS A 573 28.36 -13.31 -2.98
C LYS A 573 27.32 -14.17 -2.24
N MET A 574 26.91 -13.75 -1.04
CA MET A 574 25.89 -14.46 -0.25
C MET A 574 24.54 -14.51 -0.98
N VAL A 575 24.09 -13.36 -1.51
CA VAL A 575 22.80 -13.31 -2.21
C VAL A 575 22.82 -14.11 -3.51
N MET A 576 23.94 -14.18 -4.19
CA MET A 576 24.11 -14.99 -5.40
C MET A 576 23.98 -16.49 -5.11
N ASP A 577 24.58 -16.99 -4.02
CA ASP A 577 24.44 -18.38 -3.59
C ASP A 577 22.99 -18.70 -3.22
N MET A 578 22.35 -17.81 -2.45
CA MET A 578 20.94 -17.94 -2.07
C MET A 578 20.01 -17.90 -3.31
N ALA A 579 20.25 -16.99 -4.26
CA ALA A 579 19.50 -16.88 -5.50
C ALA A 579 19.65 -18.13 -6.37
N ALA A 580 20.85 -18.70 -6.45
CA ALA A 580 21.10 -19.96 -7.16
C ALA A 580 20.32 -21.13 -6.53
N TYR A 581 20.28 -21.20 -5.20
CA TYR A 581 19.47 -22.20 -4.49
C TYR A 581 17.98 -22.05 -4.77
N ILE A 582 17.44 -20.81 -4.75
CA ILE A 582 16.03 -20.55 -5.01
C ILE A 582 15.68 -20.82 -6.49
N ARG A 583 16.57 -20.45 -7.42
CA ARG A 583 16.39 -20.72 -8.85
C ARG A 583 16.34 -22.22 -9.16
N GLY A 584 17.05 -23.03 -8.39
CA GLY A 584 17.01 -24.50 -8.51
C GLY A 584 15.72 -25.15 -8.06
N GLN A 585 14.74 -24.42 -7.51
CA GLN A 585 13.43 -24.96 -7.12
C GLN A 585 12.51 -25.07 -8.33
N GLU A 586 11.78 -26.17 -8.46
CA GLU A 586 10.89 -26.43 -9.61
C GLU A 586 9.77 -25.40 -9.78
N GLU A 587 9.37 -24.76 -8.69
CA GLU A 587 8.30 -23.75 -8.64
C GLU A 587 8.73 -22.41 -9.22
N THR A 588 10.04 -22.16 -9.27
CA THR A 588 10.61 -20.86 -9.65
C THR A 588 10.62 -20.69 -11.17
N GLU A 589 10.22 -19.51 -11.64
CA GLU A 589 10.32 -19.08 -13.04
C GLU A 589 11.51 -18.15 -13.24
N MET A 590 11.66 -17.14 -12.38
CA MET A 590 12.71 -16.12 -12.47
C MET A 590 13.13 -15.65 -11.08
N VAL A 591 14.39 -15.34 -10.92
CA VAL A 591 14.96 -14.74 -9.71
C VAL A 591 15.70 -13.46 -10.07
N SER A 592 15.28 -12.34 -9.47
CA SER A 592 15.99 -11.06 -9.60
C SER A 592 16.61 -10.66 -8.26
N THR A 593 17.86 -10.24 -8.28
CA THR A 593 18.61 -9.85 -7.07
C THR A 593 18.97 -8.37 -7.11
N TYR A 594 18.86 -7.73 -5.98
CA TYR A 594 19.15 -6.32 -5.75
C TYR A 594 20.05 -6.21 -4.52
N VAL A 595 21.27 -5.72 -4.70
CA VAL A 595 22.29 -5.65 -3.65
C VAL A 595 22.62 -4.19 -3.35
N GLY A 596 22.75 -3.84 -2.10
CA GLY A 596 23.14 -2.51 -1.64
C GLY A 596 21.98 -1.50 -1.53
N ARG A 597 20.85 -1.74 -2.18
CA ARG A 597 19.66 -0.88 -2.14
C ARG A 597 18.44 -1.64 -2.64
N THR A 598 17.24 -1.30 -2.13
CA THR A 598 15.99 -1.83 -2.70
C THR A 598 15.81 -1.38 -4.16
N PRO A 599 15.15 -2.19 -5.01
CA PRO A 599 14.74 -1.75 -6.34
C PRO A 599 13.75 -0.57 -6.27
N PRO A 600 13.50 0.11 -7.38
CA PRO A 600 12.39 1.06 -7.49
C PRO A 600 11.09 0.41 -7.00
N ARG A 601 10.22 1.19 -6.37
CA ARG A 601 8.97 0.70 -5.79
C ARG A 601 8.00 0.25 -6.88
N TYR A 602 8.09 -1.00 -7.31
CA TYR A 602 7.25 -1.57 -8.36
C TYR A 602 5.88 -2.05 -7.83
N TYR A 603 5.72 -2.19 -6.52
CA TYR A 603 4.45 -2.54 -5.88
C TYR A 603 4.27 -1.79 -4.55
N LEU A 604 2.99 -1.59 -4.16
CA LEU A 604 2.60 -0.82 -2.97
C LEU A 604 3.28 -1.26 -1.68
N SER A 605 3.34 -2.57 -1.43
CA SER A 605 3.90 -3.11 -0.18
C SER A 605 5.43 -3.17 -0.11
N ASN A 606 6.13 -2.75 -1.16
CA ASN A 606 7.60 -2.73 -1.11
C ASN A 606 8.09 -1.61 -0.19
N VAL A 607 8.90 -1.99 0.80
CA VAL A 607 9.62 -1.03 1.66
C VAL A 607 10.83 -0.53 0.87
N SER A 608 11.13 0.77 0.95
CA SER A 608 12.29 1.36 0.30
C SER A 608 13.40 1.62 1.32
N PHE A 609 14.49 0.86 1.22
CA PHE A 609 15.73 1.10 1.96
C PHE A 609 16.72 1.88 1.09
N GLY A 610 17.39 2.86 1.70
CA GLY A 610 18.50 3.59 1.07
C GLY A 610 19.74 2.71 0.88
N PRO A 611 20.85 3.28 0.39
CA PRO A 611 22.09 2.52 0.21
C PRO A 611 22.60 1.92 1.53
N GLN A 612 22.82 0.59 1.54
CA GLN A 612 23.33 -0.19 2.67
C GLN A 612 24.13 -1.36 2.13
N SER A 613 25.44 -1.38 2.35
CA SER A 613 26.33 -2.41 1.79
C SER A 613 26.00 -3.83 2.26
N ASN A 614 25.42 -3.97 3.45
CA ASN A 614 25.04 -5.24 4.07
C ASN A 614 23.62 -5.72 3.71
N TYR A 615 22.89 -5.00 2.86
CA TYR A 615 21.51 -5.31 2.48
C TYR A 615 21.40 -5.88 1.07
N ALA A 616 20.54 -6.88 0.91
CA ALA A 616 20.09 -7.33 -0.40
C ALA A 616 18.63 -7.76 -0.38
N GLN A 617 17.96 -7.67 -1.54
CA GLN A 617 16.63 -8.20 -1.79
C GLN A 617 16.64 -9.17 -2.94
N ILE A 618 15.88 -10.25 -2.81
CA ILE A 618 15.61 -11.22 -3.87
C ILE A 618 14.13 -11.14 -4.20
N LEU A 619 13.77 -10.87 -5.45
CA LEU A 619 12.42 -11.03 -5.96
C LEU A 619 12.32 -12.38 -6.67
N VAL A 620 11.40 -13.21 -6.21
CA VAL A 620 11.12 -14.52 -6.78
C VAL A 620 9.81 -14.48 -7.53
N LYS A 621 9.84 -14.80 -8.82
CA LYS A 621 8.67 -15.04 -9.65
C LYS A 621 8.47 -16.55 -9.80
N CYS A 622 7.30 -17.04 -9.43
CA CYS A 622 6.91 -18.44 -9.57
C CYS A 622 5.99 -18.65 -10.77
N LYS A 623 5.92 -19.88 -11.27
CA LYS A 623 5.09 -20.26 -12.42
C LYS A 623 3.58 -20.02 -12.18
N THR A 624 3.11 -20.14 -10.93
CA THR A 624 1.72 -19.88 -10.53
C THR A 624 1.66 -19.35 -9.10
N SER A 625 0.57 -18.65 -8.75
CA SER A 625 0.36 -18.15 -7.39
C SER A 625 0.25 -19.28 -6.34
N LYS A 626 -0.28 -20.45 -6.72
CA LYS A 626 -0.32 -21.63 -5.85
C LYS A 626 1.08 -22.14 -5.51
N LEU A 627 1.96 -22.24 -6.50
CA LEU A 627 3.35 -22.63 -6.31
C LEU A 627 4.13 -21.58 -5.51
N SER A 628 3.85 -20.30 -5.74
CA SER A 628 4.40 -19.20 -4.94
C SER A 628 4.08 -19.36 -3.44
N ARG A 629 2.82 -19.68 -3.10
CA ARG A 629 2.42 -19.93 -1.70
C ARG A 629 3.17 -21.12 -1.08
N GLN A 630 3.33 -22.21 -1.83
CA GLN A 630 4.01 -23.42 -1.36
C GLN A 630 5.50 -23.16 -1.14
N LEU A 631 6.16 -22.54 -2.12
CA LEU A 631 7.59 -22.22 -2.02
C LEU A 631 7.85 -21.19 -0.92
N HIS A 632 7.04 -20.14 -0.81
CA HIS A 632 7.12 -19.15 0.26
C HIS A 632 7.06 -19.80 1.64
N ALA A 633 6.05 -20.64 1.90
CA ALA A 633 5.90 -21.31 3.19
C ALA A 633 7.10 -22.20 3.51
N ARG A 634 7.58 -22.96 2.52
CA ARG A 634 8.75 -23.83 2.68
C ARG A 634 10.04 -23.04 2.95
N LEU A 635 10.27 -21.95 2.21
CA LEU A 635 11.47 -21.12 2.40
C LEU A 635 11.45 -20.38 3.72
N GLN A 636 10.31 -19.88 4.17
CA GLN A 636 10.19 -19.16 5.45
C GLN A 636 10.66 -20.00 6.64
N ASP A 637 10.44 -21.32 6.60
CA ASP A 637 10.86 -22.22 7.66
C ASP A 637 12.30 -22.74 7.48
N SER A 638 12.78 -22.84 6.24
CA SER A 638 14.02 -23.55 5.93
C SER A 638 15.20 -22.66 5.56
N ILE A 639 14.95 -21.47 5.04
CA ILE A 639 16.01 -20.62 4.48
C ILE A 639 17.00 -20.13 5.56
N SER A 640 16.50 -19.74 6.74
CA SER A 640 17.32 -19.30 7.86
C SER A 640 18.12 -20.43 8.51
N LEU A 641 17.66 -21.68 8.37
CA LEU A 641 18.41 -22.85 8.82
C LEU A 641 19.59 -23.16 7.89
N LYS A 642 19.39 -22.94 6.58
CA LYS A 642 20.42 -23.13 5.58
C LYS A 642 21.44 -21.99 5.58
N TYR A 643 20.99 -20.77 5.81
CA TYR A 643 21.80 -19.55 5.87
C TYR A 643 21.63 -18.88 7.25
N PRO A 644 22.38 -19.32 8.27
CA PRO A 644 22.20 -18.84 9.65
C PRO A 644 22.83 -17.46 9.92
N GLU A 645 23.77 -17.02 9.08
CA GLU A 645 24.49 -15.77 9.28
C GLU A 645 23.63 -14.53 9.00
N PRO A 646 22.95 -14.41 7.82
CA PRO A 646 22.11 -13.26 7.54
C PRO A 646 20.78 -13.30 8.27
N LEU A 647 20.29 -12.12 8.63
CA LEU A 647 18.89 -11.95 8.97
C LEU A 647 18.06 -11.99 7.68
N ILE A 648 17.13 -12.95 7.57
CA ILE A 648 16.30 -13.14 6.38
C ILE A 648 14.84 -12.93 6.72
N LYS A 649 14.16 -12.12 5.91
CA LYS A 649 12.72 -11.88 6.01
C LYS A 649 12.06 -12.24 4.68
N VAL A 650 11.13 -13.19 4.69
CA VAL A 650 10.37 -13.60 3.52
C VAL A 650 9.01 -12.91 3.53
N ASN A 651 8.74 -12.04 2.55
CA ASN A 651 7.54 -11.21 2.52
C ASN A 651 6.62 -11.58 1.37
N LYS A 652 5.30 -11.62 1.65
CA LYS A 652 4.26 -11.60 0.62
C LYS A 652 3.85 -10.16 0.28
N PHE A 653 3.22 -10.00 -0.86
CA PHE A 653 2.60 -8.73 -1.20
C PHE A 653 1.30 -8.54 -0.42
N GLU A 654 1.06 -7.32 0.06
CA GLU A 654 -0.12 -6.91 0.83
C GLU A 654 -0.78 -5.69 0.21
N LEU A 655 -2.07 -5.46 0.54
CA LEU A 655 -2.82 -4.28 0.11
C LEU A 655 -2.53 -3.02 0.95
N SER A 656 -1.59 -3.10 1.88
CA SER A 656 -1.15 -1.96 2.68
C SER A 656 0.36 -1.75 2.51
N PRO A 657 0.88 -0.53 2.69
CA PRO A 657 2.32 -0.33 2.79
C PRO A 657 2.87 -1.19 3.92
N LEU A 658 3.94 -1.95 3.64
CA LEU A 658 4.65 -2.67 4.68
C LEU A 658 5.45 -1.70 5.55
N THR A 659 5.53 -2.00 6.81
CA THR A 659 6.47 -1.39 7.75
C THR A 659 7.76 -2.21 7.82
N GLU A 660 8.83 -1.60 8.32
CA GLU A 660 10.14 -2.26 8.48
C GLU A 660 10.03 -3.50 9.39
N ALA A 661 9.16 -3.43 10.40
CA ALA A 661 8.78 -4.57 11.23
C ALA A 661 7.26 -4.58 11.47
N VAL A 662 6.75 -5.73 11.90
CA VAL A 662 5.31 -5.90 12.23
C VAL A 662 5.02 -5.30 13.61
N ILE A 663 5.90 -5.55 14.59
CA ILE A 663 5.80 -5.06 15.97
C ILE A 663 7.09 -4.30 16.30
N GLU A 664 6.94 -3.07 16.78
CA GLU A 664 8.03 -2.23 17.28
C GLU A 664 7.71 -1.77 18.69
N ALA A 665 8.61 -2.08 19.61
CA ALA A 665 8.65 -1.54 20.97
C ALA A 665 9.67 -0.39 20.99
N ARG A 666 9.21 0.85 20.89
CA ARG A 666 10.04 2.04 20.74
C ARG A 666 10.30 2.73 22.06
N PHE A 667 11.57 2.94 22.38
CA PHE A 667 12.05 3.66 23.54
C PHE A 667 12.64 5.00 23.11
N LEU A 668 12.38 6.04 23.88
CA LEU A 668 12.95 7.38 23.70
C LEU A 668 13.70 7.79 24.96
N GLY A 669 14.81 8.47 24.81
CA GLY A 669 15.61 8.97 25.92
C GLY A 669 16.89 9.64 25.45
N PRO A 670 17.64 10.30 26.38
CA PRO A 670 18.78 11.11 26.00
C PRO A 670 20.08 10.32 25.75
N ASP A 671 20.25 9.11 26.31
CA ASP A 671 21.50 8.37 26.26
C ASP A 671 21.35 7.10 25.38
N PRO A 672 22.14 6.97 24.30
CA PRO A 672 22.14 5.80 23.43
C PRO A 672 22.47 4.48 24.15
N ALA A 673 23.37 4.49 25.14
CA ALA A 673 23.78 3.27 25.85
C ALA A 673 22.64 2.72 26.72
N VAL A 674 21.88 3.62 27.36
CA VAL A 674 20.70 3.24 28.15
C VAL A 674 19.58 2.73 27.22
N LEU A 675 19.38 3.41 26.07
CA LEU A 675 18.42 2.94 25.06
C LEU A 675 18.76 1.55 24.57
N ASP A 676 20.03 1.28 24.25
CA ASP A 676 20.48 -0.04 23.80
C ASP A 676 20.24 -1.12 24.87
N SER A 677 20.50 -0.82 26.15
CA SER A 677 20.17 -1.72 27.25
C SER A 677 18.68 -2.02 27.36
N LEU A 678 17.81 -1.00 27.25
CA LEU A 678 16.36 -1.17 27.33
C LEU A 678 15.83 -1.99 26.15
N VAL A 679 16.32 -1.67 24.94
CA VAL A 679 15.97 -2.39 23.71
C VAL A 679 16.49 -3.83 23.76
N GLY A 680 17.71 -4.05 24.28
CA GLY A 680 18.27 -5.37 24.48
C GLY A 680 17.38 -6.27 25.36
N GLN A 681 16.84 -5.72 26.45
CA GLN A 681 15.87 -6.44 27.30
C GLN A 681 14.59 -6.79 26.53
N ALA A 682 14.05 -5.84 25.74
CA ALA A 682 12.87 -6.08 24.95
C ALA A 682 13.10 -7.12 23.84
N VAL A 683 14.24 -7.06 23.14
CA VAL A 683 14.64 -8.04 22.11
C VAL A 683 14.77 -9.43 22.72
N GLU A 684 15.32 -9.55 23.94
CA GLU A 684 15.43 -10.84 24.62
C GLU A 684 14.06 -11.42 24.99
N VAL A 685 13.10 -10.58 25.43
CA VAL A 685 11.71 -11.02 25.62
C VAL A 685 11.10 -11.51 24.31
N MET A 686 11.31 -10.78 23.21
CA MET A 686 10.84 -11.17 21.88
C MET A 686 11.45 -12.50 21.44
N ARG A 687 12.76 -12.71 21.59
CA ARG A 687 13.48 -13.94 21.20
C ARG A 687 13.03 -15.18 21.96
N ARG A 688 12.62 -15.06 23.21
CA ARG A 688 12.10 -16.16 24.02
C ARG A 688 10.76 -16.70 23.52
N ASN A 689 10.00 -15.89 22.80
CA ASN A 689 8.71 -16.30 22.28
C ASN A 689 8.91 -17.10 20.98
N PRO A 690 8.49 -18.39 20.92
CA PRO A 690 8.74 -19.25 19.76
C PRO A 690 7.96 -18.83 18.50
N LYS A 691 6.96 -17.94 18.63
CA LYS A 691 6.13 -17.42 17.55
C LYS A 691 6.70 -16.16 16.89
N VAL A 692 7.72 -15.58 17.51
CA VAL A 692 8.44 -14.40 17.01
C VAL A 692 9.44 -14.81 15.94
N ALA A 693 9.52 -13.99 14.90
CA ALA A 693 10.56 -14.03 13.88
C ALA A 693 11.44 -12.78 13.97
N ASP A 694 12.68 -12.86 13.49
CA ASP A 694 13.59 -11.73 13.22
C ASP A 694 13.69 -10.66 14.33
N ALA A 695 13.70 -11.08 15.61
CA ALA A 695 13.83 -10.14 16.73
C ALA A 695 15.19 -9.43 16.71
N ARG A 696 15.20 -8.09 16.61
CA ARG A 696 16.41 -7.28 16.45
C ARG A 696 16.30 -5.89 17.04
N ASN A 697 17.45 -5.24 17.21
CA ASN A 697 17.58 -3.82 17.50
C ASN A 697 17.46 -3.01 16.19
N GLU A 698 16.71 -1.92 16.19
CA GLU A 698 16.52 -1.00 15.04
C GLU A 698 17.83 -0.35 14.58
N TRP A 699 18.76 -0.05 15.50
CA TRP A 699 20.03 0.57 15.12
C TRP A 699 21.06 -0.43 14.58
N GLY A 700 20.76 -1.73 14.66
CA GLY A 700 21.66 -2.80 14.27
C GLY A 700 22.75 -3.08 15.33
N ASN A 701 23.77 -3.82 14.95
CA ASN A 701 24.93 -4.07 15.78
C ASN A 701 25.94 -2.94 15.59
N MET A 702 26.74 -2.65 16.63
CA MET A 702 27.86 -1.72 16.46
C MET A 702 28.83 -2.22 15.40
N SER A 703 29.33 -1.32 14.58
CA SER A 703 30.37 -1.57 13.58
C SER A 703 31.73 -1.09 14.07
N MET A 704 32.77 -1.79 13.63
CA MET A 704 34.15 -1.43 13.92
C MET A 704 34.56 -0.24 13.04
N ILE A 705 35.19 0.77 13.65
CA ILE A 705 35.77 1.90 12.95
C ILE A 705 37.23 2.07 13.33
N ILE A 706 38.06 2.51 12.39
CA ILE A 706 39.44 2.91 12.65
C ILE A 706 39.47 4.44 12.75
N ARG A 707 39.95 4.95 13.87
CA ARG A 707 39.99 6.38 14.20
C ARG A 707 41.43 6.84 14.34
N PRO A 708 42.01 7.51 13.33
CA PRO A 708 43.28 8.24 13.50
C PRO A 708 43.06 9.51 14.35
N VAL A 709 43.61 9.54 15.53
CA VAL A 709 43.51 10.72 16.44
C VAL A 709 44.55 11.75 16.00
N TYR A 710 44.10 12.81 15.33
CA TYR A 710 44.95 13.87 14.77
C TYR A 710 45.68 14.62 15.89
N ASP A 711 47.03 14.75 15.77
CA ASP A 711 47.86 15.55 16.69
C ASP A 711 48.28 16.86 16.00
N PRO A 712 47.71 18.02 16.39
CA PRO A 712 48.02 19.30 15.74
C PRO A 712 49.49 19.72 15.84
N MET A 713 50.18 19.34 16.93
CA MET A 713 51.59 19.69 17.13
C MET A 713 52.50 18.87 16.23
N LYS A 714 52.36 17.57 16.19
CA LYS A 714 53.11 16.67 15.30
C LYS A 714 52.87 17.00 13.86
N ALA A 715 51.61 17.11 13.47
CA ALA A 715 51.21 17.40 12.10
C ALA A 715 51.68 18.80 11.65
N GLY A 716 51.54 19.77 12.53
CA GLY A 716 52.00 21.17 12.26
C GLY A 716 53.49 21.28 12.03
N ALA A 717 54.30 20.51 12.73
CA ALA A 717 55.77 20.43 12.53
C ALA A 717 56.13 19.92 11.16
N LEU A 718 55.28 19.11 10.54
CA LEU A 718 55.42 18.54 9.20
C LEU A 718 54.65 19.30 8.15
N GLY A 719 53.92 20.38 8.51
CA GLY A 719 53.07 21.16 7.63
C GLY A 719 51.84 20.38 7.10
N ILE A 720 51.42 19.28 7.79
CA ILE A 720 50.28 18.44 7.41
C ILE A 720 49.03 18.91 8.13
N THR A 721 48.01 19.23 7.41
CA THR A 721 46.68 19.57 7.97
C THR A 721 45.80 18.38 8.16
N LYS A 722 44.76 18.49 8.99
CA LYS A 722 43.75 17.44 9.13
C LYS A 722 43.09 17.11 7.77
N ALA A 723 42.84 18.12 6.92
CA ALA A 723 42.25 17.93 5.60
C ALA A 723 43.19 17.12 4.69
N SER A 724 44.47 17.50 4.55
CA SER A 724 45.42 16.80 3.69
C SER A 724 45.67 15.34 4.18
N MET A 725 45.62 15.13 5.50
CA MET A 725 45.68 13.78 6.08
C MET A 725 44.48 12.93 5.61
N MET A 726 43.26 13.44 5.77
CA MET A 726 42.05 12.70 5.38
C MET A 726 41.91 12.50 3.87
N GLU A 727 42.32 13.49 3.06
CA GLU A 727 42.37 13.35 1.60
C GLU A 727 43.36 12.26 1.16
N SER A 728 44.53 12.17 1.79
CA SER A 728 45.49 11.10 1.54
C SER A 728 44.91 9.73 1.89
N VAL A 729 44.26 9.58 3.04
CA VAL A 729 43.60 8.32 3.45
C VAL A 729 42.44 7.98 2.47
N LYS A 730 41.64 8.96 2.05
CA LYS A 730 40.56 8.75 1.09
C LYS A 730 41.07 8.24 -0.28
N SER A 731 42.27 8.65 -0.67
CA SER A 731 42.88 8.23 -1.93
C SER A 731 43.24 6.72 -1.98
N ILE A 732 43.19 6.00 -0.85
CA ILE A 732 43.53 4.58 -0.78
C ILE A 732 42.50 3.75 -1.56
N ASN A 733 41.24 3.85 -1.24
CA ASN A 733 40.17 3.01 -1.81
C ASN A 733 39.15 3.83 -2.62
N ASP A 734 38.55 4.85 -2.00
CA ASP A 734 37.46 5.62 -2.62
C ASP A 734 37.94 6.53 -3.73
N GLY A 735 39.21 6.98 -3.64
CA GLY A 735 39.80 7.93 -4.54
C GLY A 735 39.42 9.39 -4.23
N LEU A 736 40.35 10.30 -4.54
CA LEU A 736 40.15 11.74 -4.41
C LEU A 736 39.68 12.31 -5.75
N PRO A 737 38.51 12.95 -5.85
CA PRO A 737 38.04 13.54 -7.08
C PRO A 737 38.90 14.77 -7.42
N VAL A 738 39.57 14.75 -8.59
CA VAL A 738 40.49 15.81 -9.02
C VAL A 738 40.04 16.47 -10.31
N GLY A 739 39.10 15.93 -11.04
CA GLY A 739 38.62 16.51 -12.28
C GLY A 739 37.37 15.81 -12.80
N VAL A 740 36.93 16.21 -13.97
CA VAL A 740 35.76 15.67 -14.65
C VAL A 740 36.10 15.35 -16.09
N TYR A 741 35.96 14.12 -16.49
CA TYR A 741 35.97 13.67 -17.87
C TYR A 741 34.58 13.87 -18.49
N ARG A 742 34.48 14.52 -19.63
CA ARG A 742 33.21 14.81 -20.30
C ARG A 742 32.99 13.82 -21.43
N ASP A 743 32.12 12.85 -21.14
CA ASP A 743 31.66 11.86 -22.12
C ASP A 743 30.25 12.21 -22.59
N ASN A 744 30.15 12.97 -23.67
CA ASN A 744 28.89 13.50 -24.20
C ASN A 744 28.08 14.26 -23.12
N GLU A 745 26.96 13.69 -22.69
CA GLU A 745 26.10 14.26 -21.65
C GLU A 745 26.56 13.95 -20.22
N LYS A 746 27.49 12.99 -20.05
CA LYS A 746 27.94 12.52 -18.74
C LYS A 746 29.17 13.31 -18.26
N LYS A 747 29.14 13.59 -16.96
CA LYS A 747 30.30 14.08 -16.20
C LYS A 747 30.83 12.90 -15.38
N VAL A 748 31.90 12.30 -15.89
CA VAL A 748 32.59 11.16 -15.27
C VAL A 748 33.66 11.70 -14.33
N PRO A 749 33.63 11.44 -13.00
CA PRO A 749 34.66 11.92 -12.09
C PRO A 749 35.99 11.25 -12.37
N VAL A 750 37.05 12.03 -12.34
CA VAL A 750 38.45 11.56 -12.41
C VAL A 750 38.91 11.42 -10.96
N LEU A 751 39.23 10.18 -10.55
CA LEU A 751 39.62 9.83 -9.20
C LEU A 751 41.09 9.52 -9.09
N LEU A 752 41.77 10.21 -8.20
CA LEU A 752 43.18 9.95 -7.87
C LEU A 752 43.23 8.86 -6.79
N LYS A 753 43.83 7.71 -7.09
CA LYS A 753 43.96 6.58 -6.20
C LYS A 753 45.41 6.25 -5.90
N SER A 754 45.71 5.87 -4.66
CA SER A 754 47.02 5.34 -4.29
C SER A 754 47.15 3.91 -4.76
N GLY A 755 48.15 3.60 -5.58
CA GLY A 755 48.40 2.23 -6.08
C GLY A 755 48.96 1.31 -4.99
N ASN A 756 48.54 0.06 -5.01
CA ASN A 756 49.12 -1.06 -4.25
C ASN A 756 49.25 -0.84 -2.72
N VAL A 757 48.19 -0.36 -2.09
CA VAL A 757 48.15 -0.23 -0.63
C VAL A 757 47.14 -1.22 -0.07
N ASP A 758 47.59 -2.19 0.70
CA ASP A 758 46.72 -3.16 1.36
C ASP A 758 46.60 -2.78 2.83
N ILE A 759 45.46 -2.22 3.20
CA ILE A 759 45.13 -1.81 4.57
C ILE A 759 44.21 -2.86 5.16
N THR A 760 44.73 -3.63 6.13
CA THR A 760 43.99 -4.71 6.78
C THR A 760 43.60 -4.38 8.22
N ASP A 761 44.37 -3.49 8.86
CA ASP A 761 44.19 -3.11 10.26
C ASP A 761 44.66 -1.67 10.57
N ALA A 762 44.53 -1.25 11.81
CA ALA A 762 44.94 0.07 12.28
C ALA A 762 46.44 0.33 12.14
N ASN A 763 47.28 -0.74 12.27
CA ASN A 763 48.72 -0.59 12.17
C ASN A 763 49.15 -0.37 10.71
N SER A 764 48.61 -1.16 9.77
CA SER A 764 48.87 -0.98 8.35
C SER A 764 48.44 0.40 7.86
N LEU A 765 47.33 0.93 8.41
CA LEU A 765 46.92 2.32 8.15
C LEU A 765 47.92 3.33 8.77
N GLY A 766 48.45 3.05 9.94
CA GLY A 766 49.44 3.92 10.59
C GLY A 766 50.73 4.08 9.82
N ASP A 767 51.13 3.07 9.04
CA ASP A 767 52.33 3.09 8.20
C ASP A 767 52.10 3.74 6.83
N PHE A 768 50.85 4.04 6.46
CA PHE A 768 50.53 4.68 5.21
C PHE A 768 51.09 6.10 5.14
N SER A 769 51.78 6.42 4.04
CA SER A 769 52.40 7.73 3.81
C SER A 769 51.35 8.76 3.38
N ILE A 770 51.18 9.79 4.16
CA ILE A 770 50.35 10.96 3.88
C ILE A 770 51.22 12.10 3.33
N TRP A 771 50.62 12.94 2.49
CA TRP A 771 51.30 14.00 1.75
C TRP A 771 50.70 15.37 2.09
N ASN A 772 51.54 16.40 2.31
CA ASN A 772 51.08 17.77 2.43
C ASN A 772 51.29 18.60 1.12
N GLY A 773 51.68 17.94 0.05
CA GLY A 773 52.15 18.60 -1.16
C GLY A 773 53.65 18.81 -1.21
N GLU A 774 54.38 18.79 -0.10
CA GLU A 774 55.83 18.97 -0.06
C GLU A 774 56.60 17.83 0.58
N ARG A 775 56.00 17.28 1.61
CA ARG A 775 56.60 16.23 2.43
C ARG A 775 55.65 15.07 2.55
N SER A 776 56.19 13.89 2.72
CA SER A 776 55.44 12.71 3.09
C SER A 776 55.86 12.26 4.49
N ALA A 777 54.90 11.78 5.25
CA ALA A 777 55.15 11.18 6.56
C ALA A 777 54.16 10.01 6.79
N PRO A 778 54.54 8.96 7.47
CA PRO A 778 53.61 7.95 7.94
C PRO A 778 52.48 8.55 8.76
N LEU A 779 51.26 8.06 8.64
CA LEU A 779 50.07 8.53 9.36
C LEU A 779 50.36 8.52 10.90
N SER A 780 51.07 7.52 11.38
CA SER A 780 51.49 7.41 12.80
C SER A 780 52.32 8.58 13.31
N GLN A 781 53.05 9.31 12.44
CA GLN A 781 53.86 10.47 12.84
C GLN A 781 53.03 11.77 12.95
N VAL A 782 51.79 11.82 12.45
CA VAL A 782 50.92 13.01 12.52
C VAL A 782 49.69 12.76 13.39
N THR A 783 49.58 11.57 13.94
CA THR A 783 48.51 11.20 14.86
C THR A 783 49.08 10.96 16.27
N GLU A 784 48.25 11.13 17.28
CA GLU A 784 48.53 10.70 18.64
C GLU A 784 48.59 9.18 18.72
N ARG A 785 47.55 8.56 18.15
CA ARG A 785 47.39 7.09 17.97
C ARG A 785 46.42 6.81 16.85
N VAL A 786 46.48 5.62 16.30
CA VAL A 786 45.44 5.03 15.43
C VAL A 786 44.72 3.95 16.25
N GLU A 787 43.47 4.17 16.56
CA GLU A 787 42.69 3.28 17.43
C GLU A 787 41.55 2.62 16.70
N THR A 788 41.23 1.39 17.06
CA THR A 788 40.01 0.69 16.64
C THR A 788 38.97 0.86 17.73
N THR A 789 37.79 1.34 17.36
CA THR A 789 36.67 1.53 18.29
C THR A 789 35.37 1.05 17.67
N TRP A 790 34.28 1.05 18.43
CA TRP A 790 32.98 0.61 18.01
C TRP A 790 31.99 1.77 18.01
N GLU A 791 31.16 1.88 16.98
CA GLU A 791 30.17 2.92 16.82
C GLU A 791 28.88 2.34 16.29
N PHE A 792 27.73 2.91 16.67
CA PHE A 792 26.48 2.57 16.04
C PHE A 792 26.48 3.07 14.60
N PRO A 793 26.11 2.23 13.61
CA PRO A 793 26.13 2.58 12.19
C PRO A 793 25.08 3.64 11.84
N GLN A 794 24.08 3.81 12.70
CA GLN A 794 23.03 4.80 12.57
C GLN A 794 22.54 5.30 13.91
N VAL A 795 22.08 6.55 13.94
CA VAL A 795 21.41 7.19 15.08
C VAL A 795 20.03 7.64 14.61
N ARG A 796 18.97 7.23 15.28
CA ARG A 796 17.60 7.61 14.91
C ARG A 796 16.98 8.54 15.96
N THR A 797 16.13 9.46 15.49
CA THR A 797 15.31 10.31 16.37
C THR A 797 13.83 10.15 16.02
N TYR A 798 13.00 10.45 17.00
CA TYR A 798 11.56 10.59 16.88
C TYR A 798 11.16 11.93 17.51
N ASN A 799 10.67 12.87 16.70
CA ASN A 799 10.37 14.24 17.15
C ASN A 799 11.51 14.89 17.95
N ARG A 800 12.75 14.83 17.42
CA ARG A 800 13.99 15.37 18.01
C ARG A 800 14.52 14.63 19.25
N GLN A 801 13.86 13.59 19.72
CA GLN A 801 14.37 12.75 20.79
C GLN A 801 15.06 11.52 20.21
N LEU A 802 16.21 11.15 20.77
CA LEU A 802 16.85 9.89 20.38
C LEU A 802 15.87 8.75 20.63
N SER A 803 15.74 7.89 19.65
CA SER A 803 14.81 6.78 19.69
C SER A 803 15.46 5.49 19.19
N MET A 804 15.18 4.40 19.88
CA MET A 804 15.63 3.06 19.49
C MET A 804 14.49 2.08 19.71
N ALA A 805 14.29 1.16 18.80
CA ALA A 805 13.19 0.20 18.87
C ALA A 805 13.68 -1.25 18.87
N ALA A 806 13.04 -2.08 19.71
CA ALA A 806 13.05 -3.52 19.54
C ALA A 806 12.01 -3.90 18.50
N MET A 807 12.44 -4.59 17.46
CA MET A 807 11.64 -4.91 16.28
C MET A 807 11.50 -6.41 16.13
N CYS A 808 10.31 -6.87 15.73
CA CYS A 808 10.13 -8.28 15.36
C CYS A 808 9.05 -8.49 14.31
N GLY A 809 9.18 -9.60 13.59
CA GLY A 809 8.14 -10.18 12.76
C GLY A 809 7.38 -11.29 13.47
N VAL A 810 6.46 -11.93 12.77
CA VAL A 810 5.63 -13.04 13.25
C VAL A 810 5.83 -14.25 12.37
N LYS A 811 6.04 -15.43 12.99
CA LYS A 811 6.16 -16.70 12.25
C LYS A 811 4.85 -17.11 11.57
N PRO A 812 4.90 -17.91 10.50
CA PRO A 812 3.71 -18.41 9.81
C PRO A 812 2.73 -19.11 10.75
N GLY A 813 1.44 -18.96 10.47
CA GLY A 813 0.38 -19.57 11.27
C GLY A 813 0.04 -18.82 12.56
N HIS A 814 0.74 -17.72 12.87
CA HIS A 814 0.45 -16.86 14.01
C HIS A 814 0.08 -15.44 13.55
N THR A 815 -0.60 -14.69 14.42
CA THR A 815 -1.01 -13.32 14.13
C THR A 815 -0.26 -12.29 14.97
N MET A 816 -0.12 -11.06 14.44
CA MET A 816 0.45 -9.95 15.19
C MET A 816 -0.24 -9.74 16.55
N ALA A 817 -1.58 -9.83 16.57
CA ALA A 817 -2.34 -9.62 17.79
C ALA A 817 -2.07 -10.69 18.86
N GLU A 818 -1.84 -11.94 18.44
CA GLU A 818 -1.47 -13.04 19.32
C GLU A 818 -0.08 -12.82 19.93
N VAL A 819 0.93 -12.62 19.08
CA VAL A 819 2.32 -12.41 19.51
C VAL A 819 2.43 -11.16 20.39
N HIS A 820 1.86 -10.03 19.96
CA HIS A 820 1.85 -8.81 20.76
C HIS A 820 1.19 -9.01 22.12
N GLY A 821 0.05 -9.75 22.18
CA GLY A 821 -0.65 -10.04 23.43
C GLY A 821 0.20 -10.84 24.43
N GLU A 822 1.08 -11.72 23.93
CA GLU A 822 1.98 -12.53 24.75
C GLU A 822 3.19 -11.74 25.27
N ILE A 823 3.87 -10.96 24.42
CA ILE A 823 5.09 -10.21 24.79
C ILE A 823 4.78 -8.91 25.52
N ARG A 824 3.59 -8.36 25.35
CA ARG A 824 3.21 -7.02 25.78
C ARG A 824 3.48 -6.77 27.26
N LYS A 825 2.99 -7.65 28.14
CA LYS A 825 3.08 -7.45 29.59
C LYS A 825 4.51 -7.44 30.10
N GLU A 826 5.39 -8.27 29.52
CA GLU A 826 6.79 -8.34 29.91
C GLU A 826 7.54 -7.09 29.48
N ILE A 827 7.31 -6.62 28.25
CA ILE A 827 7.97 -5.43 27.73
C ILE A 827 7.46 -4.16 28.41
N GLU A 828 6.15 -4.01 28.65
CA GLU A 828 5.59 -2.86 29.40
C GLU A 828 6.03 -2.82 30.86
N ASN A 829 6.48 -3.92 31.45
CA ASN A 829 7.01 -4.01 32.80
C ASN A 829 8.53 -3.68 32.92
N ILE A 830 9.23 -3.45 31.80
CA ILE A 830 10.63 -3.00 31.82
C ILE A 830 10.69 -1.65 32.56
N ARG A 831 11.54 -1.57 33.59
CA ARG A 831 11.68 -0.33 34.38
C ARG A 831 12.38 0.73 33.54
N LEU A 832 11.68 1.82 33.31
CA LEU A 832 12.22 2.98 32.60
C LEU A 832 12.88 3.94 33.60
N PRO A 833 14.14 4.39 33.36
CA PRO A 833 14.74 5.46 34.10
C PRO A 833 13.99 6.79 33.91
N GLU A 834 14.23 7.77 34.76
CA GLU A 834 13.67 9.11 34.63
C GLU A 834 14.10 9.75 33.29
N GLY A 835 13.18 10.37 32.58
CA GLY A 835 13.43 10.97 31.27
C GLY A 835 13.32 9.99 30.09
N TYR A 836 13.02 8.71 30.33
CA TYR A 836 12.78 7.72 29.25
C TYR A 836 11.28 7.43 29.11
N THR A 837 10.84 7.27 27.85
CA THR A 837 9.46 6.94 27.52
C THR A 837 9.39 5.75 26.58
N PHE A 838 8.25 5.11 26.53
CA PHE A 838 8.00 3.92 25.72
C PHE A 838 6.64 3.98 25.04
N PHE A 839 6.54 3.48 23.81
CA PHE A 839 5.27 3.22 23.12
C PHE A 839 5.41 2.14 22.05
N TRP A 840 4.28 1.53 21.69
CA TRP A 840 4.19 0.59 20.57
C TRP A 840 4.04 1.33 19.25
N ASP A 841 4.80 0.93 18.23
CA ASP A 841 4.83 1.55 16.90
C ASP A 841 4.56 0.51 15.79
N ALA A 842 4.86 0.84 14.54
CA ALA A 842 4.69 0.04 13.33
C ALA A 842 3.22 -0.37 13.05
N GLN A 843 3.02 -1.58 12.50
CA GLN A 843 1.70 -2.06 12.08
C GLN A 843 0.68 -2.08 13.22
N TYR A 844 1.10 -2.34 14.45
CA TYR A 844 0.22 -2.30 15.63
C TYR A 844 -0.39 -0.91 15.86
N LYS A 845 0.43 0.14 15.77
CA LYS A 845 -0.02 1.53 15.91
C LYS A 845 -0.95 1.92 14.74
N ASP A 846 -0.55 1.61 13.50
CA ASP A 846 -1.34 1.92 12.32
C ASP A 846 -2.72 1.25 12.35
N GLN A 847 -2.78 -0.01 12.80
CA GLN A 847 -4.05 -0.71 13.01
C GLN A 847 -4.91 -0.02 14.08
N GLY A 848 -4.30 0.35 15.21
CA GLY A 848 -4.97 1.06 16.29
C GLY A 848 -5.55 2.40 15.81
N GLU A 849 -4.77 3.18 15.08
CA GLU A 849 -5.18 4.47 14.54
C GLU A 849 -6.28 4.33 13.46
N ALA A 850 -6.21 3.32 12.59
CA ALA A 850 -7.26 3.03 11.62
C ALA A 850 -8.60 2.70 12.31
N MET A 851 -8.55 1.86 13.35
CA MET A 851 -9.74 1.49 14.12
C MET A 851 -10.31 2.67 14.91
N GLN A 852 -9.46 3.51 15.50
CA GLN A 852 -9.88 4.74 16.18
C GLN A 852 -10.48 5.74 15.21
N ALA A 853 -9.92 5.89 14.01
CA ALA A 853 -10.44 6.78 12.98
C ALA A 853 -11.86 6.40 12.55
N ILE A 854 -12.15 5.10 12.39
CA ILE A 854 -13.50 4.60 12.11
C ILE A 854 -14.42 4.80 13.32
N ALA A 855 -13.95 4.44 14.53
CA ALA A 855 -14.73 4.55 15.75
C ALA A 855 -15.14 6.00 16.06
N LYS A 856 -14.31 6.99 15.71
CA LYS A 856 -14.59 8.43 15.88
C LYS A 856 -15.87 8.88 15.19
N TYR A 857 -16.15 8.34 13.99
CA TYR A 857 -17.32 8.73 13.20
C TYR A 857 -18.53 7.80 13.39
N PHE A 858 -18.36 6.68 14.09
CA PHE A 858 -19.44 5.73 14.37
C PHE A 858 -20.59 6.36 15.18
N PRO A 859 -20.37 7.16 16.23
CA PRO A 859 -21.46 7.80 16.98
C PRO A 859 -22.29 8.75 16.12
N LEU A 860 -21.67 9.50 15.20
CA LEU A 860 -22.37 10.39 14.28
C LEU A 860 -23.27 9.62 13.31
N ALA A 861 -22.74 8.55 12.71
CA ALA A 861 -23.52 7.69 11.81
C ALA A 861 -24.67 7.01 12.55
N PHE A 862 -24.42 6.53 13.77
CA PHE A 862 -25.44 5.90 14.64
C PHE A 862 -26.52 6.90 15.03
N LEU A 863 -26.17 8.13 15.39
CA LEU A 863 -27.15 9.19 15.71
C LEU A 863 -28.03 9.50 14.49
N ALA A 864 -27.42 9.68 13.31
CA ALA A 864 -28.14 9.93 12.08
C ALA A 864 -29.13 8.78 11.75
N LEU A 865 -28.68 7.54 11.93
CA LEU A 865 -29.49 6.34 11.78
C LEU A 865 -30.70 6.37 12.73
N VAL A 866 -30.48 6.63 14.03
CA VAL A 866 -31.55 6.72 15.03
C VAL A 866 -32.56 7.83 14.69
N VAL A 867 -32.07 9.01 14.28
CA VAL A 867 -32.94 10.12 13.86
C VAL A 867 -33.80 9.72 12.68
N ILE A 868 -33.27 9.08 11.65
CA ILE A 868 -34.06 8.64 10.49
C ILE A 868 -35.11 7.60 10.91
N LEU A 869 -34.74 6.65 11.79
CA LEU A 869 -35.71 5.65 12.29
C LEU A 869 -36.84 6.29 13.11
N VAL A 870 -36.53 7.24 13.99
CA VAL A 870 -37.56 7.96 14.76
C VAL A 870 -38.45 8.79 13.86
N CYS A 871 -37.89 9.50 12.85
CA CYS A 871 -38.66 10.23 11.86
C CYS A 871 -39.56 9.32 11.00
N LEU A 872 -39.09 8.13 10.67
CA LEU A 872 -39.86 7.18 9.86
C LEU A 872 -41.08 6.62 10.61
N PHE A 873 -40.87 6.19 11.87
CA PHE A 873 -41.90 5.51 12.64
C PHE A 873 -42.74 6.44 13.54
N GLY A 874 -42.25 7.64 13.83
CA GLY A 874 -42.94 8.63 14.70
C GLY A 874 -43.02 8.20 16.16
N ASN A 875 -42.21 7.25 16.59
CA ASN A 875 -42.16 6.75 17.98
C ASN A 875 -40.73 6.24 18.32
N PHE A 876 -40.43 6.06 19.58
CA PHE A 876 -39.14 5.54 20.05
C PHE A 876 -39.08 4.00 20.22
N ARG A 877 -40.22 3.30 20.28
CA ARG A 877 -40.29 1.85 20.56
C ARG A 877 -39.82 1.06 19.35
N ASP A 878 -40.28 1.40 18.17
CA ASP A 878 -39.92 0.69 16.93
C ASP A 878 -38.42 0.81 16.61
N PRO A 879 -37.78 2.00 16.67
CA PRO A 879 -36.34 2.14 16.58
C PRO A 879 -35.55 1.29 17.56
N VAL A 880 -35.97 1.23 18.85
CA VAL A 880 -35.27 0.42 19.86
C VAL A 880 -35.37 -1.07 19.53
N ILE A 881 -36.54 -1.55 19.06
CA ILE A 881 -36.66 -2.95 18.59
C ILE A 881 -35.68 -3.24 17.45
N ILE A 882 -35.55 -2.35 16.48
CA ILE A 882 -34.61 -2.49 15.36
C ILE A 882 -33.17 -2.60 15.87
N LEU A 883 -32.79 -1.69 16.77
CA LEU A 883 -31.44 -1.66 17.34
C LEU A 883 -31.11 -2.93 18.17
N CYS A 884 -32.07 -3.48 18.87
CA CYS A 884 -31.90 -4.73 19.64
C CYS A 884 -31.65 -5.97 18.74
N VAL A 885 -32.02 -5.90 17.47
CA VAL A 885 -31.80 -7.01 16.51
C VAL A 885 -30.40 -7.00 15.92
N LEU A 886 -29.71 -5.84 15.87
CA LEU A 886 -28.41 -5.68 15.21
C LEU A 886 -27.30 -6.60 15.78
N PRO A 887 -27.17 -6.77 17.11
CA PRO A 887 -26.12 -7.64 17.67
C PRO A 887 -26.25 -9.11 17.23
N LEU A 888 -27.42 -9.54 16.76
CA LEU A 888 -27.62 -10.93 16.31
C LEU A 888 -26.74 -11.30 15.10
N SER A 889 -26.28 -10.30 14.33
CA SER A 889 -25.35 -10.52 13.24
C SER A 889 -24.05 -11.17 13.70
N LEU A 890 -23.58 -10.85 14.92
CA LEU A 890 -22.34 -11.39 15.48
C LEU A 890 -22.37 -12.92 15.63
N ILE A 891 -23.55 -13.49 15.86
CA ILE A 891 -23.72 -14.94 15.96
C ILE A 891 -23.33 -15.63 14.65
N GLY A 892 -23.90 -15.13 13.54
CA GLY A 892 -23.59 -15.68 12.22
C GLY A 892 -22.16 -15.41 11.79
N ILE A 893 -21.62 -14.23 12.08
CA ILE A 893 -20.23 -13.88 11.76
C ILE A 893 -19.25 -14.81 12.48
N ALA A 894 -19.42 -15.04 13.78
CA ALA A 894 -18.56 -15.91 14.55
C ALA A 894 -18.56 -17.34 14.00
N VAL A 895 -19.75 -17.89 13.73
CA VAL A 895 -19.89 -19.22 13.12
C VAL A 895 -19.24 -19.26 11.74
N GLY A 896 -19.47 -18.24 10.92
CA GLY A 896 -18.91 -18.17 9.58
C GLY A 896 -17.39 -18.15 9.56
N MET A 897 -16.77 -17.30 10.37
CA MET A 897 -15.32 -17.19 10.47
C MET A 897 -14.67 -18.48 10.97
N LEU A 898 -15.27 -19.13 11.99
CA LEU A 898 -14.77 -20.40 12.52
C LEU A 898 -14.90 -21.55 11.50
N LEU A 899 -15.97 -21.57 10.70
CA LEU A 899 -16.18 -22.62 9.70
C LEU A 899 -15.30 -22.46 8.47
N THR A 900 -15.07 -21.22 8.05
CA THR A 900 -14.29 -20.92 6.83
C THR A 900 -12.80 -20.76 7.11
N GLY A 901 -12.41 -20.48 8.36
CA GLY A 901 -11.01 -20.24 8.73
C GLY A 901 -10.47 -18.88 8.26
N PHE A 902 -11.33 -17.95 7.80
CA PHE A 902 -10.91 -16.61 7.45
C PHE A 902 -10.57 -15.77 8.70
N ASP A 903 -9.62 -14.89 8.54
CA ASP A 903 -9.21 -13.92 9.56
C ASP A 903 -10.24 -12.80 9.70
N PHE A 904 -10.46 -12.33 10.93
CA PHE A 904 -11.29 -11.16 11.19
C PHE A 904 -10.46 -9.89 11.19
N GLY A 905 -10.54 -9.13 10.11
CA GLY A 905 -9.77 -7.91 9.91
C GLY A 905 -10.61 -6.78 9.32
N PHE A 906 -9.94 -5.90 8.60
CA PHE A 906 -10.52 -4.67 8.08
C PHE A 906 -11.67 -4.92 7.07
N PHE A 907 -11.49 -5.85 6.11
CA PHE A 907 -12.53 -6.18 5.14
C PHE A 907 -13.75 -6.88 5.75
N PRO A 908 -13.63 -7.87 6.65
CA PRO A 908 -14.74 -8.39 7.42
C PRO A 908 -15.51 -7.33 8.21
N ILE A 909 -14.84 -6.34 8.79
CA ILE A 909 -15.50 -5.21 9.48
C ILE A 909 -16.32 -4.38 8.49
N ALA A 910 -15.81 -4.08 7.31
CA ALA A 910 -16.57 -3.40 6.26
C ALA A 910 -17.81 -4.23 5.83
N GLY A 911 -17.64 -5.55 5.70
CA GLY A 911 -18.75 -6.48 5.46
C GLY A 911 -19.80 -6.47 6.57
N TRP A 912 -19.36 -6.40 7.83
CA TRP A 912 -20.28 -6.29 8.97
C TRP A 912 -21.09 -5.00 8.95
N LEU A 913 -20.48 -3.86 8.64
CA LEU A 913 -21.21 -2.59 8.49
C LEU A 913 -22.28 -2.68 7.39
N GLY A 914 -21.97 -3.31 6.27
CA GLY A 914 -22.94 -3.59 5.21
C GLY A 914 -24.07 -4.51 5.65
N LEU A 915 -23.74 -5.55 6.41
CA LEU A 915 -24.70 -6.49 6.97
C LEU A 915 -25.68 -5.80 7.95
N LEU A 916 -25.19 -4.87 8.78
CA LEU A 916 -26.06 -4.07 9.66
C LEU A 916 -27.11 -3.30 8.85
N GLY A 917 -26.72 -2.69 7.74
CA GLY A 917 -27.66 -2.00 6.82
C GLY A 917 -28.72 -2.95 6.25
N MET A 918 -28.34 -4.17 5.89
CA MET A 918 -29.28 -5.19 5.36
C MET A 918 -30.26 -5.66 6.41
N ILE A 919 -29.81 -5.91 7.63
CA ILE A 919 -30.68 -6.31 8.75
C ILE A 919 -31.68 -5.22 9.08
N ILE A 920 -31.22 -3.98 9.21
CA ILE A 920 -32.10 -2.83 9.50
C ILE A 920 -33.20 -2.72 8.43
N LYS A 921 -32.84 -2.84 7.16
CA LYS A 921 -33.77 -2.79 6.04
C LYS A 921 -34.87 -3.87 6.17
N ASN A 922 -34.49 -5.11 6.46
CA ASN A 922 -35.43 -6.22 6.63
C ASN A 922 -36.38 -5.99 7.81
N VAL A 923 -35.86 -5.51 8.94
CA VAL A 923 -36.65 -5.23 10.15
C VAL A 923 -37.59 -4.03 9.93
N ILE A 924 -37.14 -2.96 9.24
CA ILE A 924 -37.99 -1.81 8.89
C ILE A 924 -39.23 -2.27 8.10
N VAL A 925 -39.00 -3.08 7.06
CA VAL A 925 -40.09 -3.57 6.19
C VAL A 925 -41.06 -4.47 6.98
N LEU A 926 -40.57 -5.25 7.93
CA LEU A 926 -41.40 -6.09 8.78
C LEU A 926 -42.25 -5.26 9.78
N ILE A 927 -41.63 -4.31 10.50
CA ILE A 927 -42.33 -3.48 11.48
C ILE A 927 -43.33 -2.56 10.78
N ASP A 928 -42.98 -1.99 9.61
CA ASP A 928 -43.90 -1.17 8.82
C ASP A 928 -45.16 -1.98 8.45
N GLU A 929 -45.01 -3.22 8.01
CA GLU A 929 -46.16 -4.11 7.72
C GLU A 929 -47.02 -4.40 8.91
N ILE A 930 -46.41 -4.65 10.10
CA ILE A 930 -47.16 -4.85 11.35
C ILE A 930 -47.99 -3.60 11.66
N ASN A 931 -47.37 -2.43 11.55
CA ASN A 931 -48.04 -1.15 11.80
C ASN A 931 -49.16 -0.84 10.78
N VAL A 932 -48.96 -1.18 9.50
CA VAL A 932 -49.98 -1.01 8.45
C VAL A 932 -51.17 -1.93 8.70
N GLN A 933 -50.96 -3.21 9.02
CA GLN A 933 -52.03 -4.14 9.31
C GLN A 933 -52.80 -3.77 10.58
N HIS A 934 -52.12 -3.33 11.63
CA HIS A 934 -52.76 -2.83 12.83
C HIS A 934 -53.64 -1.61 12.59
N ARG A 935 -53.18 -0.66 11.77
CA ARG A 935 -53.97 0.53 11.37
C ARG A 935 -55.23 0.18 10.54
N THR A 936 -55.30 -0.99 9.91
CA THR A 936 -56.53 -1.44 9.20
C THR A 936 -57.58 -2.08 10.14
N GLY A 937 -57.36 -2.05 11.46
CA GLY A 937 -58.29 -2.55 12.47
C GLY A 937 -58.09 -4.02 12.88
N ILE A 938 -57.01 -4.67 12.45
CA ILE A 938 -56.69 -6.03 12.86
C ILE A 938 -56.09 -5.99 14.28
N ASP A 939 -56.47 -6.96 15.11
CA ASP A 939 -55.90 -7.15 16.48
C ASP A 939 -54.35 -7.21 16.40
N LEU A 940 -53.67 -6.58 17.34
CA LEU A 940 -52.23 -6.44 17.34
C LEU A 940 -51.51 -7.77 17.34
N TYR A 941 -52.00 -8.78 18.10
CA TYR A 941 -51.43 -10.13 18.10
C TYR A 941 -51.51 -10.78 16.71
N THR A 942 -52.67 -10.71 16.08
CA THR A 942 -52.90 -11.25 14.75
C THR A 942 -52.09 -10.47 13.71
N SER A 943 -51.98 -9.13 13.86
CA SER A 943 -51.13 -8.29 12.95
C SER A 943 -49.67 -8.68 13.03
N ILE A 944 -49.10 -8.98 14.19
CA ILE A 944 -47.70 -9.44 14.34
C ILE A 944 -47.49 -10.75 13.60
N VAL A 945 -48.40 -11.73 13.80
CA VAL A 945 -48.29 -13.07 13.19
C VAL A 945 -48.44 -12.96 11.66
N GLU A 946 -49.52 -12.36 11.16
CA GLU A 946 -49.83 -12.34 9.75
C GLU A 946 -48.90 -11.42 8.94
N ALA A 947 -48.48 -10.29 9.51
CA ALA A 947 -47.46 -9.45 8.91
C ALA A 947 -46.11 -10.21 8.73
N THR A 948 -45.69 -10.95 9.78
CA THR A 948 -44.47 -11.75 9.70
C THR A 948 -44.60 -12.86 8.67
N VAL A 949 -45.73 -13.55 8.61
CA VAL A 949 -46.01 -14.58 7.59
C VAL A 949 -45.99 -13.98 6.18
N SER A 950 -46.61 -12.83 5.96
CA SER A 950 -46.66 -12.17 4.63
C SER A 950 -45.27 -11.70 4.15
N ARG A 951 -44.40 -11.30 5.08
CA ARG A 951 -43.06 -10.81 4.77
C ARG A 951 -41.98 -11.89 4.72
N THR A 952 -42.29 -13.11 5.17
CA THR A 952 -41.31 -14.24 5.13
C THR A 952 -40.77 -14.49 3.74
N ARG A 953 -41.63 -14.54 2.71
CA ARG A 953 -41.21 -14.81 1.32
C ARG A 953 -40.29 -13.73 0.76
N PRO A 954 -40.61 -12.43 0.79
CA PRO A 954 -39.72 -11.37 0.33
C PRO A 954 -38.38 -11.37 1.09
N VAL A 955 -38.40 -11.51 2.41
CA VAL A 955 -37.19 -11.48 3.24
C VAL A 955 -36.27 -12.67 2.97
N LEU A 956 -36.82 -13.89 2.87
CA LEU A 956 -36.03 -15.06 2.51
C LEU A 956 -35.46 -14.99 1.10
N MET A 957 -36.21 -14.46 0.14
CA MET A 957 -35.71 -14.25 -1.22
C MET A 957 -34.57 -13.25 -1.27
N ALA A 958 -34.73 -12.09 -0.59
CA ALA A 958 -33.70 -11.07 -0.50
C ALA A 958 -32.43 -11.63 0.15
N ALA A 959 -32.56 -12.36 1.24
CA ALA A 959 -31.42 -12.99 1.90
C ALA A 959 -30.74 -14.04 1.00
N THR A 960 -31.51 -14.93 0.36
CA THR A 960 -30.98 -15.99 -0.52
C THR A 960 -30.29 -15.41 -1.76
N THR A 961 -30.84 -14.37 -2.38
CA THR A 961 -30.21 -13.69 -3.52
C THR A 961 -28.89 -13.05 -3.12
N THR A 962 -28.80 -12.43 -1.94
CA THR A 962 -27.58 -11.84 -1.43
C THR A 962 -26.55 -12.90 -1.08
N ILE A 963 -26.93 -13.95 -0.34
CA ILE A 963 -26.05 -15.03 0.07
C ILE A 963 -25.43 -15.72 -1.14
N LEU A 964 -26.24 -16.17 -2.08
CA LEU A 964 -25.76 -16.90 -3.27
C LEU A 964 -25.07 -15.98 -4.28
N GLY A 965 -25.48 -14.73 -4.37
CA GLY A 965 -24.79 -13.71 -5.17
C GLY A 965 -23.38 -13.38 -4.69
N MET A 966 -23.11 -13.56 -3.39
CA MET A 966 -21.79 -13.33 -2.78
C MET A 966 -20.85 -14.55 -2.84
N VAL A 967 -21.37 -15.75 -3.17
CA VAL A 967 -20.56 -16.99 -3.22
C VAL A 967 -19.32 -16.89 -4.10
N PRO A 968 -19.34 -16.30 -5.29
CA PRO A 968 -18.12 -16.15 -6.09
C PRO A 968 -17.02 -15.35 -5.37
N LEU A 969 -17.40 -14.35 -4.58
CA LEU A 969 -16.43 -13.53 -3.81
C LEU A 969 -15.83 -14.27 -2.60
N LEU A 970 -16.47 -15.35 -2.14
CA LEU A 970 -15.93 -16.17 -1.05
C LEU A 970 -14.60 -16.84 -1.40
N PHE A 971 -14.34 -17.07 -2.69
CA PHE A 971 -13.10 -17.67 -3.18
C PHE A 971 -12.00 -16.65 -3.46
N ASP A 972 -12.27 -15.35 -3.29
CA ASP A 972 -11.26 -14.31 -3.39
C ASP A 972 -10.46 -14.19 -2.09
N VAL A 973 -9.13 -14.12 -2.19
CA VAL A 973 -8.25 -14.10 -1.02
C VAL A 973 -8.41 -12.84 -0.19
N ALA A 974 -8.59 -11.69 -0.84
CA ALA A 974 -8.73 -10.40 -0.14
C ALA A 974 -10.14 -10.20 0.43
N PHE A 975 -11.18 -10.54 -0.35
CA PHE A 975 -12.57 -10.25 0.00
C PHE A 975 -13.35 -11.46 0.52
N GLY A 976 -12.75 -12.65 0.55
CA GLY A 976 -13.40 -13.87 1.03
C GLY A 976 -13.90 -13.76 2.47
N GLY A 977 -13.10 -13.15 3.37
CA GLY A 977 -13.51 -12.91 4.76
C GLY A 977 -14.70 -11.94 4.87
N MET A 978 -14.76 -10.92 4.01
CA MET A 978 -15.90 -10.01 3.92
C MET A 978 -17.16 -10.74 3.39
N ALA A 979 -17.01 -11.53 2.34
CA ALA A 979 -18.10 -12.35 1.79
C ALA A 979 -18.62 -13.36 2.84
N ALA A 980 -17.75 -14.04 3.57
CA ALA A 980 -18.10 -14.94 4.66
C ALA A 980 -18.88 -14.21 5.76
N THR A 981 -18.43 -13.02 6.16
CA THR A 981 -19.14 -12.18 7.14
C THR A 981 -20.59 -11.90 6.70
N ILE A 982 -20.78 -11.52 5.44
CA ILE A 982 -22.12 -11.21 4.91
C ILE A 982 -22.95 -12.48 4.76
N ILE A 983 -22.42 -13.55 4.16
CA ILE A 983 -23.13 -14.80 3.89
C ILE A 983 -23.64 -15.43 5.19
N PHE A 984 -22.74 -15.73 6.12
CA PHE A 984 -23.11 -16.38 7.37
C PHE A 984 -23.84 -15.43 8.32
N GLY A 985 -23.41 -14.16 8.38
CA GLY A 985 -24.10 -13.14 9.18
C GLY A 985 -25.54 -12.96 8.74
N LEU A 986 -25.80 -12.83 7.43
CA LEU A 986 -27.15 -12.65 6.89
C LEU A 986 -28.01 -13.94 7.04
N THR A 987 -27.42 -15.13 6.87
CA THR A 987 -28.10 -16.40 7.05
C THR A 987 -28.68 -16.51 8.46
N PHE A 988 -27.84 -16.33 9.47
CA PHE A 988 -28.28 -16.38 10.87
C PHE A 988 -29.20 -15.21 11.25
N ALA A 989 -28.80 -13.99 10.87
CA ALA A 989 -29.60 -12.80 11.17
C ALA A 989 -31.00 -12.87 10.56
N THR A 990 -31.15 -13.34 9.31
CA THR A 990 -32.46 -13.46 8.67
C THR A 990 -33.36 -14.46 9.40
N GLY A 991 -32.81 -15.64 9.72
CA GLY A 991 -33.55 -16.63 10.51
C GLY A 991 -33.97 -16.07 11.86
N LEU A 992 -33.03 -15.50 12.60
CA LEU A 992 -33.29 -14.92 13.93
C LEU A 992 -34.25 -13.75 13.88
N THR A 993 -34.12 -12.86 12.89
CA THR A 993 -34.98 -11.67 12.73
C THR A 993 -36.44 -12.04 12.59
N LEU A 994 -36.78 -13.09 11.81
CA LEU A 994 -38.15 -13.55 11.62
C LEU A 994 -38.81 -14.08 12.91
N PHE A 995 -38.03 -14.51 13.90
CA PHE A 995 -38.53 -14.97 15.19
C PHE A 995 -38.35 -13.94 16.31
N VAL A 996 -37.19 -13.27 16.34
CA VAL A 996 -36.85 -12.35 17.45
C VAL A 996 -37.59 -11.02 17.34
N THR A 997 -37.75 -10.45 16.12
CA THR A 997 -38.44 -9.19 15.93
C THR A 997 -39.90 -9.26 16.42
N PRO A 998 -40.72 -10.29 16.06
CA PRO A 998 -42.08 -10.48 16.64
C PRO A 998 -42.07 -10.65 18.15
N ALA A 999 -41.10 -11.40 18.72
CA ALA A 999 -40.98 -11.57 20.17
C ALA A 999 -40.66 -10.24 20.87
N LEU A 1000 -39.69 -9.48 20.39
CA LEU A 1000 -39.38 -8.14 20.90
C LEU A 1000 -40.55 -7.18 20.76
N TYR A 1001 -41.21 -7.15 19.60
CA TYR A 1001 -42.39 -6.30 19.36
C TYR A 1001 -43.51 -6.63 20.35
N SER A 1002 -43.82 -7.94 20.57
CA SER A 1002 -44.83 -8.36 21.53
C SER A 1002 -44.45 -7.99 22.97
N MET A 1003 -43.15 -7.95 23.30
CA MET A 1003 -42.69 -7.55 24.64
C MET A 1003 -42.83 -6.04 24.87
N PHE A 1004 -42.32 -5.23 23.92
CA PHE A 1004 -42.33 -3.75 24.03
C PHE A 1004 -43.75 -3.16 24.02
N TYR A 1005 -44.66 -3.80 23.26
CA TYR A 1005 -46.07 -3.40 23.19
C TYR A 1005 -46.97 -4.16 24.17
N LYS A 1006 -46.38 -5.00 25.06
CA LYS A 1006 -47.07 -5.77 26.13
C LYS A 1006 -48.25 -6.59 25.61
N VAL A 1007 -48.14 -7.15 24.40
CA VAL A 1007 -49.20 -7.97 23.80
C VAL A 1007 -49.35 -9.26 24.58
N LYS A 1008 -50.57 -9.58 25.09
CA LYS A 1008 -50.88 -10.86 25.73
C LYS A 1008 -51.05 -11.93 24.65
N GLY A 1009 -50.29 -13.04 24.73
CA GLY A 1009 -50.51 -14.18 23.87
C GLY A 1009 -51.87 -14.83 24.14
N LYS A 1010 -52.67 -15.02 23.09
CA LYS A 1010 -53.88 -15.82 23.16
C LYS A 1010 -53.54 -17.29 23.20
#